data_954c23565d770112eb11235cec98b560
#
_entry.id   954c23565d770112eb11235cec98b560
#
_cell.length_a   1.000
_cell.length_b   1.000
_cell.length_c   1.000
_cell.angle_alpha   90.00
_cell.angle_beta   90.00
_cell.angle_gamma   90.00
#
_symmetry.space_group_name_H-M   'P 1'
#
loop_
_entity.id
_entity.type
_entity.pdbx_description
1 polymer ?
#
loop_
_entity_poly.entity_id
_entity_poly.type
_entity_poly.pdbx_seq_one_letter_code
_entity_poly.pdbx_strand_id
1 'polypeptide(L)'
;MSVLDAFLSTWSNARATFGEGVPQPGTGYDQSSSLTTLKSDLDQAAPGTHWSGGAATVYGNANTEHQRVIGELGGLDRRLAAKVDQSAQIVAAGRQDLDAVRKWVLDAAASVPKNRAGDQMLVPIVSRGLGRLNDIVTRRNGELSTVGGDIRTIGSEYQALGTDQKFAADGDHGEDDGEDAPEETSAAEQGRQDSEALQDGTLTDEQRERLAESTTLTAQQQSTLDEGNLTMPPEQMSYLQGFSQAFGDKTPSEIKADMQAAGPDGARVADAFQLASNPTITTGLPGTDPPSVEWPAAGSEHALPDGVRQVLDGPALTQPFSDTIRDDNGNVIVHGEPTGPLQPTKGLDDLADIVQSGNRDLQVGTDLDRGLMAKGQEMLEQSNRLPIEQAPGPGFGPLDDGPRWYHEHVDPTLQNMFNAANADDVVVHDAVTGPGGGEFLDDLTKHQWQDDGLAAGGLFDWVAETAQDDPTGRAASTAHALAEYTSGHQPQLLNLAGADGQSLGQVNPELTRDLSRVFAPYLDDMVGNNIDGTNDRYFPPLDGAEEQPLKTRALMSVMYSDSSENGAAATLFDGVGSKVEAYVHSAAASTADRDPTLAHADMKAAGRLQAALDLGSFDEAYDRLSNAQQAVHESYARRAMLFDTVAGLGSEVPGGAAVSPTLKELFLGPPPAGDAITPTATPQSSLPVQIMMAEELLNHELGNTEIREWLQQRLGEDGRLQVPDFTAGPDAYNDFTDNVRSLFGFVRGADSLMETYWETYTGGYHQADPRIGQSP
;
A
#
# COMPACT_ATOMS: atom_id res chain seq x y z
N MET A 1 5.03 10.11 30.35
CA MET A 1 3.74 10.85 30.11
C MET A 1 2.69 10.27 31.04
N SER A 2 1.81 11.10 31.62
CA SER A 2 0.67 10.54 32.37
C SER A 2 -0.39 10.04 31.38
N VAL A 3 -1.25 9.10 31.81
CA VAL A 3 -2.37 8.59 31.00
C VAL A 3 -3.27 9.74 30.51
N LEU A 4 -3.39 10.80 31.33
CA LEU A 4 -4.14 11.99 30.96
C LEU A 4 -3.44 12.84 29.88
N ASP A 5 -2.10 12.89 29.87
CA ASP A 5 -1.35 13.61 28.83
C ASP A 5 -1.52 12.93 27.48
N ALA A 6 -1.52 11.59 27.44
CA ALA A 6 -1.76 10.82 26.24
C ALA A 6 -3.16 11.08 25.65
N PHE A 7 -4.19 11.09 26.51
CA PHE A 7 -5.55 11.47 26.10
C PHE A 7 -5.61 12.89 25.49
N LEU A 8 -4.96 13.86 26.15
CA LEU A 8 -4.97 15.26 25.69
C LEU A 8 -4.25 15.40 24.33
N SER A 9 -3.20 14.63 24.10
CA SER A 9 -2.51 14.57 22.81
C SER A 9 -3.45 14.02 21.73
N THR A 10 -4.10 12.87 21.98
CA THR A 10 -5.07 12.27 21.04
C THR A 10 -6.25 13.19 20.76
N TRP A 11 -6.80 13.83 21.82
CA TRP A 11 -7.85 14.83 21.65
C TRP A 11 -7.39 16.00 20.78
N SER A 12 -6.16 16.48 20.98
CA SER A 12 -5.59 17.59 20.18
C SER A 12 -5.47 17.21 18.72
N ASN A 13 -5.00 16.01 18.42
CA ASN A 13 -4.91 15.49 17.05
C ASN A 13 -6.31 15.36 16.43
N ALA A 14 -7.24 14.69 17.11
CA ALA A 14 -8.63 14.57 16.65
C ALA A 14 -9.29 15.95 16.44
N ARG A 15 -8.99 16.92 17.29
CA ARG A 15 -9.50 18.30 17.15
C ARG A 15 -8.92 19.02 15.93
N ALA A 16 -7.65 18.75 15.63
CA ALA A 16 -6.95 19.33 14.48
C ALA A 16 -7.50 18.81 13.13
N THR A 17 -8.00 17.56 13.06
CA THR A 17 -8.62 17.03 11.82
C THR A 17 -9.85 17.83 11.39
N PHE A 18 -10.56 18.47 12.32
CA PHE A 18 -11.67 19.38 12.00
C PHE A 18 -11.21 20.80 11.64
N GLY A 19 -9.91 21.04 11.49
CA GLY A 19 -9.30 22.30 11.11
C GLY A 19 -9.43 23.39 12.17
N GLU A 20 -8.89 24.57 11.89
CA GLU A 20 -8.94 25.76 12.75
C GLU A 20 -9.78 26.87 12.12
N GLY A 21 -10.15 27.87 12.93
CA GLY A 21 -10.94 29.02 12.47
C GLY A 21 -12.44 28.75 12.36
N VAL A 22 -13.18 29.71 11.84
CA VAL A 22 -14.63 29.61 11.62
C VAL A 22 -14.86 28.95 10.26
N PRO A 23 -15.65 27.85 10.16
CA PRO A 23 -16.00 27.29 8.89
C PRO A 23 -16.68 28.32 7.97
N GLN A 24 -16.31 28.33 6.70
CA GLN A 24 -16.85 29.30 5.74
C GLN A 24 -18.32 28.99 5.45
N PRO A 25 -19.22 29.99 5.44
CA PRO A 25 -20.61 29.78 5.09
C PRO A 25 -20.78 29.62 3.57
N GLY A 26 -21.80 28.86 3.16
CA GLY A 26 -22.15 28.62 1.76
C GLY A 26 -22.61 29.86 0.98
N THR A 27 -22.93 30.96 1.67
CA THR A 27 -23.37 32.21 1.05
C THR A 27 -22.38 32.82 0.04
N GLY A 28 -21.09 32.47 0.14
CA GLY A 28 -20.06 32.88 -0.83
C GLY A 28 -20.19 32.19 -2.20
N TYR A 29 -20.87 31.04 -2.23
CA TYR A 29 -21.09 30.22 -3.41
C TYR A 29 -22.50 30.40 -4.02
N ASP A 30 -23.38 31.19 -3.43
CA ASP A 30 -24.76 31.45 -3.92
C ASP A 30 -24.81 32.72 -4.76
N GLN A 31 -24.72 32.52 -6.08
CA GLN A 31 -24.93 33.59 -7.07
C GLN A 31 -26.36 33.58 -7.66
N SER A 32 -27.25 32.78 -7.11
CA SER A 32 -28.62 32.58 -7.66
C SER A 32 -29.43 33.86 -7.78
N SER A 33 -29.19 34.86 -6.94
CA SER A 33 -29.82 36.17 -7.03
C SER A 33 -29.39 36.96 -8.27
N SER A 34 -28.07 36.92 -8.60
CA SER A 34 -27.51 37.55 -9.80
C SER A 34 -27.99 36.85 -11.05
N LEU A 35 -28.02 35.50 -11.05
CA LEU A 35 -28.53 34.68 -12.15
C LEU A 35 -30.05 34.92 -12.37
N THR A 36 -30.82 35.10 -11.30
CA THR A 36 -32.26 35.46 -11.42
C THR A 36 -32.45 36.82 -12.09
N THR A 37 -31.58 37.78 -11.78
CA THR A 37 -31.62 39.10 -12.42
C THR A 37 -31.29 38.99 -13.88
N LEU A 38 -30.21 38.24 -14.24
CA LEU A 38 -29.84 38.02 -15.64
C LEU A 38 -30.92 37.30 -16.43
N LYS A 39 -31.58 36.30 -15.84
CA LYS A 39 -32.76 35.65 -16.46
C LYS A 39 -33.88 36.64 -16.75
N SER A 40 -34.15 37.56 -15.85
CA SER A 40 -35.15 38.61 -16.05
C SER A 40 -34.75 39.58 -17.15
N ASP A 41 -33.45 39.89 -17.28
CA ASP A 41 -32.96 40.77 -18.37
C ASP A 41 -33.09 40.09 -19.74
N LEU A 42 -32.83 38.78 -19.82
CA LEU A 42 -33.05 37.98 -21.00
C LEU A 42 -34.54 37.92 -21.39
N ASP A 43 -35.43 37.81 -20.41
CA ASP A 43 -36.89 37.84 -20.67
C ASP A 43 -37.33 39.18 -21.29
N GLN A 44 -36.78 40.28 -20.81
CA GLN A 44 -37.02 41.62 -21.34
C GLN A 44 -36.43 41.82 -22.76
N ALA A 45 -35.36 41.10 -23.09
CA ALA A 45 -34.72 41.13 -24.40
C ALA A 45 -35.44 40.25 -25.45
N ALA A 46 -36.45 39.48 -25.07
CA ALA A 46 -37.20 38.64 -26.00
C ALA A 46 -37.85 39.48 -27.13
N PRO A 47 -38.01 38.97 -28.35
CA PRO A 47 -38.52 39.71 -29.51
C PRO A 47 -39.89 40.35 -29.29
N GLY A 48 -40.76 39.69 -28.52
CA GLY A 48 -42.11 40.18 -28.17
C GLY A 48 -42.91 40.62 -29.39
N THR A 49 -43.48 41.87 -29.31
CA THR A 49 -44.21 42.50 -30.44
C THR A 49 -43.35 43.51 -31.21
N HIS A 50 -42.08 43.69 -30.83
CA HIS A 50 -41.23 44.76 -31.35
C HIS A 50 -40.54 44.41 -32.65
N TRP A 51 -40.31 43.15 -32.95
CA TRP A 51 -39.78 42.64 -34.22
C TRP A 51 -40.26 41.22 -34.52
N SER A 52 -40.35 40.85 -35.81
CA SER A 52 -40.91 39.57 -36.27
C SER A 52 -40.20 39.10 -37.55
N GLY A 53 -40.32 37.78 -37.80
CA GLY A 53 -39.66 37.11 -38.93
C GLY A 53 -38.79 35.97 -38.51
N GLY A 54 -38.15 35.28 -39.45
CA GLY A 54 -37.34 34.09 -39.17
C GLY A 54 -36.23 34.34 -38.13
N ALA A 55 -35.51 35.45 -38.25
CA ALA A 55 -34.47 35.84 -37.27
C ALA A 55 -35.02 36.10 -35.86
N ALA A 56 -36.24 36.68 -35.75
CA ALA A 56 -36.89 36.87 -34.44
C ALA A 56 -37.24 35.52 -33.79
N THR A 57 -37.65 34.54 -34.59
CA THR A 57 -37.97 33.18 -34.09
C THR A 57 -36.71 32.45 -33.59
N VAL A 58 -35.64 32.48 -34.38
CA VAL A 58 -34.35 31.87 -33.98
C VAL A 58 -33.82 32.52 -32.71
N TYR A 59 -33.76 33.84 -32.65
CA TYR A 59 -33.32 34.57 -31.44
C TYR A 59 -34.24 34.27 -30.24
N GLY A 60 -35.56 34.19 -30.44
CA GLY A 60 -36.51 33.86 -29.39
C GLY A 60 -36.30 32.47 -28.79
N ASN A 61 -35.99 31.47 -29.65
CA ASN A 61 -35.66 30.12 -29.20
C ASN A 61 -34.33 30.08 -28.42
N ALA A 62 -33.28 30.69 -28.94
CA ALA A 62 -31.96 30.77 -28.24
C ALA A 62 -32.12 31.52 -26.90
N ASN A 63 -32.86 32.60 -26.85
CA ASN A 63 -33.08 33.35 -25.61
C ASN A 63 -33.88 32.53 -24.58
N THR A 64 -34.84 31.71 -25.03
CA THR A 64 -35.59 30.80 -24.14
C THR A 64 -34.68 29.75 -23.55
N GLU A 65 -33.79 29.17 -24.34
CA GLU A 65 -32.81 28.17 -23.88
C GLU A 65 -31.79 28.78 -22.90
N HIS A 66 -31.27 29.95 -23.21
CA HIS A 66 -30.38 30.66 -22.23
C HIS A 66 -31.08 30.94 -20.91
N GLN A 67 -32.38 31.30 -20.92
CA GLN A 67 -33.17 31.50 -19.71
C GLN A 67 -33.34 30.21 -18.89
N ARG A 68 -33.50 29.05 -19.59
CA ARG A 68 -33.58 27.73 -18.97
C ARG A 68 -32.26 27.42 -18.23
N VAL A 69 -31.15 27.48 -18.95
CA VAL A 69 -29.80 27.18 -18.41
C VAL A 69 -29.45 28.10 -17.23
N ILE A 70 -29.64 29.40 -17.34
CA ILE A 70 -29.41 30.36 -16.24
C ILE A 70 -30.30 30.04 -15.04
N GLY A 71 -31.53 29.59 -15.28
CA GLY A 71 -32.47 29.20 -14.23
C GLY A 71 -31.98 27.95 -13.47
N GLU A 72 -31.43 26.98 -14.16
CA GLU A 72 -30.87 25.74 -13.61
C GLU A 72 -29.56 26.02 -12.89
N LEU A 73 -28.63 26.81 -13.44
CA LEU A 73 -27.44 27.29 -12.75
C LEU A 73 -27.78 27.94 -11.41
N GLY A 74 -28.75 28.83 -11.34
CA GLY A 74 -29.20 29.43 -10.08
C GLY A 74 -29.83 28.44 -9.12
N GLY A 75 -30.34 27.31 -9.62
CA GLY A 75 -30.78 26.17 -8.81
C GLY A 75 -29.61 25.41 -8.17
N LEU A 76 -28.58 25.13 -8.99
CA LEU A 76 -27.36 24.45 -8.55
C LEU A 76 -26.58 25.26 -7.53
N ASP A 77 -26.38 26.56 -7.77
CA ASP A 77 -25.73 27.49 -6.81
C ASP A 77 -26.35 27.43 -5.42
N ARG A 78 -27.68 27.43 -5.34
CA ARG A 78 -28.38 27.34 -4.05
C ARG A 78 -28.19 25.98 -3.39
N ARG A 79 -28.17 24.90 -4.18
CA ARG A 79 -27.93 23.53 -3.64
C ARG A 79 -26.49 23.40 -3.14
N LEU A 80 -25.52 23.90 -3.88
CA LEU A 80 -24.10 23.93 -3.48
C LEU A 80 -23.92 24.72 -2.19
N ALA A 81 -24.45 25.95 -2.12
CA ALA A 81 -24.39 26.76 -0.92
C ALA A 81 -24.99 26.07 0.31
N ALA A 82 -26.13 25.37 0.13
CA ALA A 82 -26.74 24.61 1.22
C ALA A 82 -25.87 23.43 1.70
N LYS A 83 -25.15 22.74 0.78
CA LYS A 83 -24.24 21.65 1.13
C LYS A 83 -22.97 22.14 1.81
N VAL A 84 -22.42 23.29 1.41
CA VAL A 84 -21.31 23.94 2.09
C VAL A 84 -21.73 24.36 3.50
N ASP A 85 -22.91 24.92 3.69
CA ASP A 85 -23.44 25.24 5.03
C ASP A 85 -23.64 23.99 5.89
N GLN A 86 -24.11 22.88 5.31
CA GLN A 86 -24.23 21.61 6.01
C GLN A 86 -22.87 21.08 6.46
N SER A 87 -21.84 21.11 5.60
CA SER A 87 -20.47 20.76 5.94
C SER A 87 -19.93 21.61 7.09
N ALA A 88 -20.12 22.93 7.02
CA ALA A 88 -19.72 23.87 8.08
C ALA A 88 -20.37 23.53 9.44
N GLN A 89 -21.65 23.13 9.43
CA GLN A 89 -22.37 22.73 10.64
C GLN A 89 -21.84 21.41 11.22
N ILE A 90 -21.53 20.41 10.37
CA ILE A 90 -20.96 19.13 10.81
C ILE A 90 -19.60 19.36 11.48
N VAL A 91 -18.73 20.17 10.86
CA VAL A 91 -17.43 20.55 11.41
C VAL A 91 -17.57 21.27 12.77
N ALA A 92 -18.47 22.25 12.85
CA ALA A 92 -18.72 22.98 14.10
C ALA A 92 -19.22 22.05 15.21
N ALA A 93 -20.16 21.16 14.89
CA ALA A 93 -20.71 20.20 15.86
C ALA A 93 -19.65 19.17 16.27
N GLY A 94 -18.82 18.67 15.34
CA GLY A 94 -17.72 17.77 15.66
C GLY A 94 -16.72 18.39 16.66
N ARG A 95 -16.34 19.64 16.43
CA ARG A 95 -15.49 20.40 17.36
C ARG A 95 -16.12 20.53 18.76
N GLN A 96 -17.39 20.84 18.81
CA GLN A 96 -18.11 20.99 20.08
C GLN A 96 -18.22 19.65 20.83
N ASP A 97 -18.50 18.56 20.13
CA ASP A 97 -18.57 17.21 20.69
C ASP A 97 -17.22 16.80 21.29
N LEU A 98 -16.10 17.01 20.55
CA LEU A 98 -14.74 16.73 21.03
C LEU A 98 -14.37 17.57 22.27
N ASP A 99 -14.70 18.84 22.27
CA ASP A 99 -14.47 19.74 23.41
C ASP A 99 -15.29 19.31 24.64
N ALA A 100 -16.50 18.81 24.46
CA ALA A 100 -17.32 18.25 25.52
C ALA A 100 -16.71 16.96 26.12
N VAL A 101 -16.16 16.06 25.30
CA VAL A 101 -15.45 14.89 25.79
C VAL A 101 -14.21 15.27 26.58
N ARG A 102 -13.40 16.20 26.06
CA ARG A 102 -12.24 16.74 26.80
C ARG A 102 -12.63 17.27 28.17
N LYS A 103 -13.65 18.11 28.19
CA LYS A 103 -14.16 18.69 29.46
C LYS A 103 -14.60 17.58 30.42
N TRP A 104 -15.34 16.58 29.94
CA TRP A 104 -15.81 15.46 30.78
C TRP A 104 -14.64 14.66 31.37
N VAL A 105 -13.59 14.36 30.58
CA VAL A 105 -12.41 13.62 31.06
C VAL A 105 -11.65 14.45 32.10
N LEU A 106 -11.47 15.75 31.88
CA LEU A 106 -10.79 16.63 32.82
C LEU A 106 -11.56 16.79 34.12
N ASP A 107 -12.87 16.95 34.07
CA ASP A 107 -13.74 17.07 35.26
C ASP A 107 -13.71 15.76 36.08
N ALA A 108 -13.77 14.60 35.40
CA ALA A 108 -13.65 13.29 36.03
C ALA A 108 -12.27 13.07 36.65
N ALA A 109 -11.19 13.45 35.95
CA ALA A 109 -9.82 13.35 36.44
C ALA A 109 -9.57 14.26 37.67
N ALA A 110 -10.21 15.42 37.74
CA ALA A 110 -10.11 16.33 38.88
C ALA A 110 -10.72 15.75 40.16
N SER A 111 -11.64 14.80 40.07
CA SER A 111 -12.28 14.14 41.21
C SER A 111 -11.50 12.92 41.74
N VAL A 112 -10.44 12.51 41.06
CA VAL A 112 -9.64 11.32 41.42
C VAL A 112 -8.50 11.71 42.38
N PRO A 113 -8.19 10.91 43.43
CA PRO A 113 -7.09 11.18 44.34
C PRO A 113 -5.71 11.22 43.64
N LYS A 114 -4.87 12.20 44.03
CA LYS A 114 -3.51 12.35 43.45
C LYS A 114 -2.49 11.38 44.08
N ASN A 115 -2.69 10.09 43.85
CA ASN A 115 -1.79 9.02 44.30
C ASN A 115 -1.87 7.84 43.32
N ARG A 116 -1.05 6.81 43.53
CA ARG A 116 -0.97 5.63 42.65
C ARG A 116 -2.31 4.91 42.44
N ALA A 117 -3.18 4.88 43.43
CA ALA A 117 -4.56 4.35 43.30
C ALA A 117 -5.40 5.22 42.39
N GLY A 118 -5.21 6.55 42.46
CA GLY A 118 -5.87 7.49 41.54
C GLY A 118 -5.42 7.32 40.09
N ASP A 119 -4.12 7.05 39.85
CA ASP A 119 -3.65 6.78 38.49
C ASP A 119 -4.34 5.56 37.88
N GLN A 120 -4.56 4.50 38.66
CA GLN A 120 -5.31 3.32 38.25
C GLN A 120 -6.79 3.63 37.96
N MET A 121 -7.40 4.56 38.70
CA MET A 121 -8.79 5.01 38.45
C MET A 121 -8.93 5.90 37.22
N LEU A 122 -7.84 6.53 36.77
CA LEU A 122 -7.84 7.36 35.55
C LEU A 122 -7.90 6.49 34.28
N VAL A 123 -7.31 5.30 34.27
CA VAL A 123 -7.26 4.43 33.09
C VAL A 123 -8.65 4.18 32.47
N PRO A 124 -9.67 3.71 33.20
CA PRO A 124 -10.99 3.48 32.61
C PRO A 124 -11.71 4.76 32.17
N ILE A 125 -11.42 5.91 32.83
CA ILE A 125 -11.98 7.21 32.43
C ILE A 125 -11.40 7.63 31.10
N VAL A 126 -10.07 7.54 30.96
CA VAL A 126 -9.36 7.87 29.72
C VAL A 126 -9.73 6.92 28.60
N SER A 127 -9.76 5.60 28.83
CA SER A 127 -10.18 4.62 27.83
C SER A 127 -11.60 4.93 27.29
N ARG A 128 -12.55 5.26 28.17
CA ARG A 128 -13.89 5.66 27.73
C ARG A 128 -13.88 7.00 26.99
N GLY A 129 -12.98 7.91 27.37
CA GLY A 129 -12.77 9.18 26.68
C GLY A 129 -12.28 8.96 25.25
N LEU A 130 -11.27 8.11 25.06
CA LEU A 130 -10.73 7.75 23.75
C LEU A 130 -11.76 7.07 22.85
N GLY A 131 -12.54 6.11 23.38
CA GLY A 131 -13.65 5.50 22.64
C GLY A 131 -14.64 6.55 22.11
N ARG A 132 -15.03 7.52 22.97
CA ARG A 132 -15.94 8.60 22.54
C ARG A 132 -15.33 9.54 21.50
N LEU A 133 -14.01 9.81 21.56
CA LEU A 133 -13.33 10.58 20.51
C LEU A 133 -13.41 9.85 19.17
N ASN A 134 -13.09 8.56 19.16
CA ASN A 134 -13.17 7.73 17.96
C ASN A 134 -14.60 7.71 17.37
N ASP A 135 -15.62 7.48 18.19
CA ASP A 135 -17.03 7.49 17.77
C ASP A 135 -17.45 8.82 17.13
N ILE A 136 -16.96 9.94 17.67
CA ILE A 136 -17.27 11.28 17.13
C ILE A 136 -16.59 11.46 15.79
N VAL A 137 -15.30 11.13 15.66
CA VAL A 137 -14.53 11.28 14.42
C VAL A 137 -15.14 10.41 13.33
N THR A 138 -15.37 9.13 13.59
CA THR A 138 -15.95 8.19 12.63
C THR A 138 -17.33 8.64 12.13
N ARG A 139 -18.22 9.01 13.05
CA ARG A 139 -19.57 9.48 12.69
C ARG A 139 -19.51 10.75 11.84
N ARG A 140 -18.70 11.74 12.25
CA ARG A 140 -18.62 13.02 11.53
C ARG A 140 -17.95 12.90 10.17
N ASN A 141 -16.96 12.01 10.03
CA ASN A 141 -16.37 11.69 8.74
C ASN A 141 -17.38 11.03 7.79
N GLY A 142 -18.21 10.11 8.28
CA GLY A 142 -19.30 9.55 7.50
C GLY A 142 -20.31 10.60 7.01
N GLU A 143 -20.71 11.55 7.91
CA GLU A 143 -21.60 12.66 7.55
C GLU A 143 -20.95 13.60 6.51
N LEU A 144 -19.64 13.87 6.61
CA LEU A 144 -18.89 14.71 5.66
C LEU A 144 -18.71 14.00 4.30
N SER A 145 -18.48 12.69 4.29
CA SER A 145 -18.39 11.89 3.06
C SER A 145 -19.69 11.92 2.27
N THR A 146 -20.84 11.83 2.94
CA THR A 146 -22.16 11.98 2.31
C THR A 146 -22.33 13.35 1.66
N VAL A 147 -21.95 14.42 2.39
CA VAL A 147 -22.03 15.80 1.86
C VAL A 147 -21.07 15.97 0.67
N GLY A 148 -19.89 15.37 0.74
CA GLY A 148 -18.91 15.37 -0.35
C GLY A 148 -19.43 14.66 -1.60
N GLY A 149 -20.17 13.55 -1.45
CA GLY A 149 -20.87 12.88 -2.53
C GLY A 149 -21.93 13.78 -3.19
N ASP A 150 -22.76 14.43 -2.37
CA ASP A 150 -23.77 15.37 -2.87
C ASP A 150 -23.18 16.57 -3.63
N ILE A 151 -22.02 17.08 -3.17
CA ILE A 151 -21.32 18.18 -3.87
C ILE A 151 -20.77 17.72 -5.21
N ARG A 152 -20.23 16.49 -5.31
CA ARG A 152 -19.78 15.91 -6.59
C ARG A 152 -20.93 15.75 -7.57
N THR A 153 -22.09 15.26 -7.12
CA THR A 153 -23.29 15.17 -7.95
C THR A 153 -23.71 16.53 -8.49
N ILE A 154 -23.71 17.57 -7.66
CA ILE A 154 -23.99 18.94 -8.10
C ILE A 154 -22.95 19.40 -9.13
N GLY A 155 -21.67 19.05 -8.95
CA GLY A 155 -20.60 19.32 -9.93
C GLY A 155 -20.89 18.70 -11.30
N SER A 156 -21.32 17.44 -11.34
CA SER A 156 -21.71 16.76 -12.59
C SER A 156 -22.89 17.43 -13.26
N GLU A 157 -23.88 17.91 -12.49
CA GLU A 157 -25.03 18.65 -13.04
C GLU A 157 -24.62 20.03 -13.63
N TYR A 158 -23.59 20.71 -13.07
CA TYR A 158 -23.01 21.90 -13.69
C TYR A 158 -22.33 21.57 -15.02
N GLN A 159 -21.62 20.47 -15.11
CA GLN A 159 -20.95 20.03 -16.35
C GLN A 159 -21.97 19.71 -17.43
N ALA A 160 -23.06 18.99 -17.11
CA ALA A 160 -24.11 18.68 -18.04
C ALA A 160 -24.75 19.94 -18.69
N LEU A 161 -24.97 21.00 -17.88
CA LEU A 161 -25.48 22.28 -18.41
C LEU A 161 -24.49 22.97 -19.33
N GLY A 162 -23.16 22.79 -19.13
CA GLY A 162 -22.13 23.33 -20.01
C GLY A 162 -22.10 22.66 -21.38
N THR A 163 -22.34 21.35 -21.43
CA THR A 163 -22.42 20.59 -22.68
C THR A 163 -23.68 20.95 -23.50
N ASP A 164 -24.83 21.12 -22.89
CA ASP A 164 -26.07 21.54 -23.52
C ASP A 164 -25.93 22.90 -24.23
N GLN A 165 -25.10 23.80 -23.73
CA GLN A 165 -24.88 25.10 -24.41
C GLN A 165 -24.06 25.01 -25.70
N LYS A 166 -23.15 24.05 -25.84
CA LYS A 166 -22.32 23.87 -27.04
C LYS A 166 -23.18 23.42 -28.25
N PHE A 167 -24.22 22.62 -28.03
CA PHE A 167 -25.13 22.18 -29.10
C PHE A 167 -26.05 23.28 -29.62
N ALA A 168 -26.27 24.38 -28.90
CA ALA A 168 -27.10 25.49 -29.32
C ALA A 168 -26.36 26.53 -30.19
N ALA A 169 -25.02 26.47 -30.23
CA ALA A 169 -24.19 27.42 -30.99
C ALA A 169 -23.95 26.99 -32.47
N ASP A 170 -24.29 25.74 -32.82
CA ASP A 170 -23.96 25.14 -34.13
C ASP A 170 -25.17 25.15 -35.12
N GLY A 171 -26.03 26.12 -35.03
CA GLY A 171 -27.20 26.35 -35.89
C GLY A 171 -26.98 27.51 -36.88
N ASP A 172 -26.58 27.18 -38.08
CA ASP A 172 -26.83 27.91 -39.32
C ASP A 172 -26.08 29.25 -39.51
N HIS A 173 -24.92 29.23 -40.13
CA HIS A 173 -24.40 30.33 -40.94
C HIS A 173 -24.49 29.96 -42.41
N GLY A 174 -25.36 30.71 -43.10
CA GLY A 174 -25.57 30.62 -44.52
C GLY A 174 -24.33 30.95 -45.35
N GLU A 175 -24.32 30.33 -46.51
CA GLU A 175 -23.38 30.39 -47.61
C GLU A 175 -22.78 31.81 -47.84
N ASP A 176 -21.46 31.92 -47.78
CA ASP A 176 -20.69 32.89 -48.52
C ASP A 176 -19.50 32.18 -49.18
N ASP A 177 -19.45 32.18 -50.50
CA ASP A 177 -18.46 31.54 -51.35
C ASP A 177 -17.07 32.18 -51.15
N GLY A 178 -16.20 31.50 -50.40
CA GLY A 178 -14.77 31.83 -50.29
C GLY A 178 -13.94 30.55 -50.28
N GLU A 179 -13.01 30.40 -51.21
CA GLU A 179 -12.15 29.25 -51.50
C GLU A 179 -11.65 28.51 -50.24
N ASP A 180 -11.95 27.20 -50.15
CA ASP A 180 -11.53 26.24 -49.14
C ASP A 180 -9.99 26.18 -49.03
N ALA A 181 -9.47 26.74 -47.95
CA ALA A 181 -8.33 26.12 -47.30
C ALA A 181 -8.85 24.92 -46.46
N PRO A 182 -8.26 23.74 -46.51
CA PRO A 182 -8.71 22.64 -45.68
C PRO A 182 -8.65 23.07 -44.21
N GLU A 183 -9.79 23.03 -43.50
CA GLU A 183 -9.80 23.21 -42.05
C GLU A 183 -8.88 22.12 -41.45
N GLU A 184 -7.78 22.52 -40.83
CA GLU A 184 -6.92 21.60 -40.10
C GLU A 184 -7.73 20.99 -38.96
N THR A 185 -8.07 19.70 -39.10
CA THR A 185 -8.79 18.94 -38.08
C THR A 185 -8.02 19.04 -36.77
N SER A 186 -8.66 19.44 -35.67
CA SER A 186 -7.98 19.56 -34.36
C SER A 186 -7.43 18.21 -33.90
N ALA A 187 -6.40 18.21 -33.06
CA ALA A 187 -5.79 16.98 -32.55
C ALA A 187 -6.80 16.11 -31.77
N ALA A 188 -7.71 16.73 -31.01
CA ALA A 188 -8.78 16.01 -30.33
C ALA A 188 -9.74 15.33 -31.31
N GLU A 189 -10.10 16.03 -32.40
CA GLU A 189 -10.96 15.47 -33.43
C GLU A 189 -10.28 14.34 -34.20
N GLN A 190 -8.98 14.44 -34.47
CA GLN A 190 -8.19 13.32 -35.03
C GLN A 190 -8.19 12.12 -34.11
N GLY A 191 -7.99 12.33 -32.81
CA GLY A 191 -8.06 11.25 -31.81
C GLY A 191 -9.42 10.56 -31.82
N ARG A 192 -10.51 11.34 -31.89
CA ARG A 192 -11.88 10.80 -31.95
C ARG A 192 -12.09 9.95 -33.20
N GLN A 193 -11.70 10.46 -34.37
CA GLN A 193 -11.84 9.75 -35.64
C GLN A 193 -11.03 8.45 -35.67
N ASP A 194 -9.82 8.44 -35.08
CA ASP A 194 -8.98 7.25 -35.00
C ASP A 194 -9.55 6.22 -34.02
N SER A 195 -10.15 6.66 -32.91
CA SER A 195 -10.87 5.81 -31.99
C SER A 195 -12.08 5.14 -32.63
N GLU A 196 -12.93 5.93 -33.34
CA GLU A 196 -14.07 5.41 -34.08
C GLU A 196 -13.64 4.41 -35.15
N ALA A 197 -12.56 4.70 -35.88
CA ALA A 197 -12.02 3.79 -36.90
C ALA A 197 -11.45 2.50 -36.28
N LEU A 198 -10.89 2.56 -35.07
CA LEU A 198 -10.46 1.38 -34.33
C LEU A 198 -11.66 0.51 -33.94
N GLN A 199 -12.70 1.13 -33.37
CA GLN A 199 -13.95 0.47 -32.96
C GLN A 199 -14.67 -0.20 -34.15
N ASP A 200 -14.64 0.43 -35.33
CA ASP A 200 -15.23 -0.09 -36.56
C ASP A 200 -14.33 -1.07 -37.32
N GLY A 201 -13.09 -1.28 -36.87
CA GLY A 201 -12.11 -2.13 -37.52
C GLY A 201 -11.61 -1.61 -38.86
N THR A 202 -11.67 -0.29 -39.06
CA THR A 202 -11.37 0.41 -40.34
C THR A 202 -10.11 1.27 -40.29
N LEU A 203 -9.27 1.13 -39.23
CA LEU A 203 -8.02 1.88 -39.08
C LEU A 203 -7.14 1.80 -40.33
N THR A 204 -6.76 2.96 -40.85
CA THR A 204 -5.77 3.10 -41.93
C THR A 204 -4.35 2.99 -41.35
N ASP A 205 -3.34 2.79 -42.19
CA ASP A 205 -1.95 2.71 -41.76
C ASP A 205 -1.49 4.05 -41.15
N GLU A 206 -1.95 5.20 -41.69
CA GLU A 206 -1.64 6.52 -41.15
C GLU A 206 -2.24 6.75 -39.76
N GLN A 207 -3.46 6.25 -39.53
CA GLN A 207 -4.12 6.32 -38.22
C GLN A 207 -3.42 5.42 -37.18
N ARG A 208 -2.97 4.20 -37.59
CA ARG A 208 -2.18 3.32 -36.74
C ARG A 208 -0.85 3.95 -36.34
N GLU A 209 -0.15 4.59 -37.30
CA GLU A 209 1.12 5.27 -37.03
C GLU A 209 0.91 6.41 -36.04
N ARG A 210 -0.10 7.26 -36.24
CA ARG A 210 -0.44 8.37 -35.34
C ARG A 210 -0.80 7.88 -33.94
N LEU A 211 -1.62 6.82 -33.81
CA LEU A 211 -1.95 6.21 -32.50
C LEU A 211 -0.70 5.64 -31.83
N ALA A 212 0.15 4.95 -32.60
CA ALA A 212 1.39 4.39 -32.08
C ALA A 212 2.36 5.49 -31.60
N GLU A 213 2.53 6.57 -32.37
CA GLU A 213 3.37 7.72 -31.98
C GLU A 213 2.81 8.42 -30.73
N SER A 214 1.49 8.56 -30.62
CA SER A 214 0.86 9.25 -29.50
C SER A 214 0.92 8.46 -28.19
N THR A 215 0.97 7.12 -28.26
CA THR A 215 0.98 6.23 -27.09
C THR A 215 2.36 5.67 -26.74
N THR A 216 3.41 6.03 -27.49
CA THR A 216 4.79 5.56 -27.22
C THR A 216 5.63 6.71 -26.69
N LEU A 217 6.26 6.50 -25.54
CA LEU A 217 7.21 7.43 -24.95
C LEU A 217 8.64 7.09 -25.39
N THR A 218 9.47 8.11 -25.60
CA THR A 218 10.91 7.93 -25.73
C THR A 218 11.51 7.59 -24.37
N ALA A 219 12.71 7.00 -24.33
CA ALA A 219 13.40 6.67 -23.08
C ALA A 219 13.58 7.90 -22.15
N GLN A 220 13.78 9.10 -22.73
CA GLN A 220 13.87 10.35 -21.97
C GLN A 220 12.50 10.73 -21.35
N GLN A 221 11.41 10.58 -22.10
CA GLN A 221 10.06 10.86 -21.61
C GLN A 221 9.67 9.85 -20.53
N GLN A 222 10.01 8.58 -20.70
CA GLN A 222 9.77 7.55 -19.71
C GLN A 222 10.47 7.91 -18.38
N SER A 223 11.75 8.23 -18.40
CA SER A 223 12.48 8.66 -17.21
C SER A 223 11.85 9.88 -16.52
N THR A 224 11.33 10.85 -17.29
CA THR A 224 10.63 12.01 -16.69
C THR A 224 9.23 11.67 -16.19
N LEU A 225 8.56 10.64 -16.77
CA LEU A 225 7.32 10.11 -16.25
C LEU A 225 7.53 9.43 -14.90
N ASP A 226 8.56 8.59 -14.79
CA ASP A 226 8.91 7.88 -13.54
C ASP A 226 9.24 8.86 -12.40
N GLU A 227 9.81 10.03 -12.75
CA GLU A 227 10.05 11.15 -11.82
C GLU A 227 8.78 11.96 -11.50
N GLY A 228 7.64 11.71 -12.17
CA GLY A 228 6.39 12.46 -12.02
C GLY A 228 6.42 13.88 -12.61
N ASN A 229 7.30 14.15 -13.59
CA ASN A 229 7.56 15.48 -14.13
C ASN A 229 7.40 15.56 -15.66
N LEU A 230 6.73 14.59 -16.30
CA LEU A 230 6.60 14.57 -17.75
C LEU A 230 5.78 15.77 -18.23
N THR A 231 6.36 16.52 -19.18
CA THR A 231 5.65 17.54 -19.96
C THR A 231 5.46 17.02 -21.38
N MET A 232 4.20 16.84 -21.76
CA MET A 232 3.78 16.34 -23.07
C MET A 232 3.33 17.49 -23.97
N PRO A 233 3.54 17.44 -25.30
CA PRO A 233 2.94 18.41 -26.22
C PRO A 233 1.43 18.52 -26.04
N PRO A 234 0.85 19.75 -26.02
CA PRO A 234 -0.60 19.92 -25.86
C PRO A 234 -1.42 19.17 -26.90
N GLU A 235 -0.94 19.12 -28.15
CA GLU A 235 -1.59 18.42 -29.26
C GLU A 235 -1.61 16.91 -29.02
N GLN A 236 -0.54 16.32 -28.47
CA GLN A 236 -0.49 14.89 -28.15
C GLN A 236 -1.48 14.55 -27.02
N MET A 237 -1.52 15.35 -25.95
CA MET A 237 -2.48 15.16 -24.87
C MET A 237 -3.93 15.37 -25.36
N SER A 238 -4.16 16.39 -26.20
CA SER A 238 -5.47 16.63 -26.81
C SER A 238 -5.93 15.44 -27.68
N TYR A 239 -5.04 14.86 -28.48
CA TYR A 239 -5.30 13.65 -29.24
C TYR A 239 -5.69 12.48 -28.33
N LEU A 240 -4.89 12.20 -27.27
CA LEU A 240 -5.13 11.10 -26.35
C LEU A 240 -6.46 11.24 -25.61
N GLN A 241 -6.81 12.45 -25.17
CA GLN A 241 -8.10 12.72 -24.53
C GLN A 241 -9.27 12.57 -25.49
N GLY A 242 -9.14 13.09 -26.72
CA GLY A 242 -10.15 12.92 -27.77
C GLY A 242 -10.36 11.44 -28.15
N PHE A 243 -9.25 10.68 -28.25
CA PHE A 243 -9.29 9.24 -28.53
C PHE A 243 -9.99 8.46 -27.41
N SER A 244 -9.65 8.72 -26.16
CA SER A 244 -10.20 8.03 -24.99
C SER A 244 -11.68 8.33 -24.82
N GLN A 245 -12.09 9.60 -24.88
CA GLN A 245 -13.48 10.02 -24.70
C GLN A 245 -14.40 9.52 -25.82
N ALA A 246 -13.88 9.20 -27.01
CA ALA A 246 -14.69 8.69 -28.13
C ALA A 246 -15.30 7.30 -27.87
N PHE A 247 -14.89 6.59 -26.82
CA PHE A 247 -15.57 5.37 -26.37
C PHE A 247 -16.91 5.69 -25.66
N GLY A 248 -17.12 6.94 -25.18
CA GLY A 248 -18.38 7.41 -24.61
C GLY A 248 -18.89 6.55 -23.46
N ASP A 249 -20.16 6.14 -23.55
CA ASP A 249 -20.82 5.30 -22.51
C ASP A 249 -20.56 3.80 -22.69
N LYS A 250 -19.66 3.39 -23.63
CA LYS A 250 -19.32 1.97 -23.78
C LYS A 250 -18.82 1.39 -22.45
N THR A 251 -19.41 0.28 -22.06
CA THR A 251 -18.99 -0.46 -20.88
C THR A 251 -17.57 -1.04 -21.06
N PRO A 252 -16.81 -1.29 -20.00
CA PRO A 252 -15.51 -1.96 -20.10
C PRO A 252 -15.57 -3.27 -20.90
N SER A 253 -16.66 -4.04 -20.81
CA SER A 253 -16.86 -5.26 -21.60
C SER A 253 -16.93 -4.99 -23.10
N GLU A 254 -17.59 -3.91 -23.52
CA GLU A 254 -17.68 -3.51 -24.94
C GLU A 254 -16.33 -2.97 -25.43
N ILE A 255 -15.64 -2.15 -24.62
CA ILE A 255 -14.29 -1.65 -24.93
C ILE A 255 -13.31 -2.81 -25.11
N LYS A 256 -13.31 -3.77 -24.18
CA LYS A 256 -12.49 -4.98 -24.28
C LYS A 256 -12.78 -5.79 -25.55
N ALA A 257 -14.05 -5.88 -25.96
CA ALA A 257 -14.41 -6.56 -27.20
C ALA A 257 -13.88 -5.80 -28.45
N ASP A 258 -13.95 -4.47 -28.47
CA ASP A 258 -13.36 -3.64 -29.53
C ASP A 258 -11.83 -3.81 -29.58
N MET A 259 -11.15 -3.80 -28.43
CA MET A 259 -9.71 -4.04 -28.35
C MET A 259 -9.31 -5.42 -28.89
N GLN A 260 -10.08 -6.46 -28.56
CA GLN A 260 -9.85 -7.81 -29.10
C GLN A 260 -10.07 -7.86 -30.61
N ALA A 261 -11.06 -7.14 -31.13
CA ALA A 261 -11.32 -7.04 -32.56
C ALA A 261 -10.21 -6.26 -33.30
N ALA A 262 -9.64 -5.24 -32.67
CA ALA A 262 -8.51 -4.47 -33.22
C ALA A 262 -7.17 -5.24 -33.22
N GLY A 263 -7.10 -6.38 -32.54
CA GLY A 263 -5.91 -7.23 -32.53
C GLY A 263 -4.68 -6.55 -31.91
N PRO A 264 -3.54 -6.43 -32.63
CA PRO A 264 -2.33 -5.82 -32.05
C PRO A 264 -2.49 -4.33 -31.67
N ASP A 265 -3.40 -3.63 -32.31
CA ASP A 265 -3.65 -2.21 -32.03
C ASP A 265 -4.51 -2.01 -30.77
N GLY A 266 -5.18 -3.08 -30.31
CA GLY A 266 -6.07 -3.02 -29.14
C GLY A 266 -5.37 -2.59 -27.83
N ALA A 267 -4.14 -3.03 -27.59
CA ALA A 267 -3.37 -2.64 -26.41
C ALA A 267 -3.14 -1.12 -26.31
N ARG A 268 -3.10 -0.43 -27.45
CA ARG A 268 -2.94 1.03 -27.51
C ARG A 268 -4.12 1.80 -26.87
N VAL A 269 -5.27 1.17 -26.73
CA VAL A 269 -6.41 1.75 -26.03
C VAL A 269 -6.10 1.89 -24.55
N ALA A 270 -5.55 0.85 -23.92
CA ALA A 270 -5.11 0.91 -22.54
C ALA A 270 -3.98 1.93 -22.34
N ASP A 271 -3.00 1.96 -23.26
CA ASP A 271 -1.90 2.93 -23.25
C ASP A 271 -2.44 4.37 -23.31
N ALA A 272 -3.42 4.62 -24.18
CA ALA A 272 -4.06 5.93 -24.30
C ALA A 272 -4.82 6.32 -23.02
N PHE A 273 -5.53 5.37 -22.40
CA PHE A 273 -6.24 5.61 -21.13
C PHE A 273 -5.27 5.94 -20.00
N GLN A 274 -4.14 5.23 -19.90
CA GLN A 274 -3.11 5.48 -18.90
C GLN A 274 -2.51 6.88 -19.05
N LEU A 275 -2.08 7.25 -20.25
CA LEU A 275 -1.47 8.56 -20.52
C LEU A 275 -2.49 9.70 -20.37
N ALA A 276 -3.71 9.54 -20.90
CA ALA A 276 -4.74 10.57 -20.84
C ALA A 276 -5.26 10.82 -19.43
N SER A 277 -5.28 9.79 -18.55
CA SER A 277 -5.75 9.90 -17.17
C SER A 277 -4.65 10.24 -16.17
N ASN A 278 -3.41 10.39 -16.58
CA ASN A 278 -2.31 10.66 -15.66
C ASN A 278 -2.20 12.15 -15.27
N PRO A 279 -2.57 12.54 -14.03
CA PRO A 279 -2.56 13.93 -13.61
C PRO A 279 -1.15 14.53 -13.45
N THR A 280 -0.09 13.70 -13.40
CA THR A 280 1.30 14.14 -13.31
C THR A 280 1.87 14.55 -14.67
N ILE A 281 1.23 14.12 -15.77
CA ILE A 281 1.60 14.54 -17.13
C ILE A 281 0.98 15.91 -17.41
N THR A 282 1.82 16.93 -17.54
CA THR A 282 1.39 18.30 -17.81
C THR A 282 1.69 18.71 -19.24
N THR A 283 0.99 19.73 -19.76
CA THR A 283 1.25 20.29 -21.10
C THR A 283 1.94 21.65 -21.05
N GLY A 284 2.08 22.23 -19.86
CA GLY A 284 2.57 23.60 -19.69
C GLY A 284 1.50 24.67 -19.99
N LEU A 285 0.30 24.29 -20.38
CA LEU A 285 -0.82 25.21 -20.55
C LEU A 285 -1.51 25.49 -19.19
N PRO A 286 -2.10 26.68 -19.02
CA PRO A 286 -2.90 26.96 -17.84
C PRO A 286 -4.17 26.11 -17.83
N GLY A 287 -4.54 25.59 -16.65
CA GLY A 287 -5.79 24.87 -16.47
C GLY A 287 -7.00 25.77 -16.75
N THR A 288 -8.03 25.19 -17.34
CA THR A 288 -9.35 25.79 -17.53
C THR A 288 -10.39 25.06 -16.69
N ASP A 289 -11.45 25.73 -16.32
CA ASP A 289 -12.58 25.14 -15.61
C ASP A 289 -13.86 25.40 -16.41
N PRO A 290 -14.50 24.38 -16.99
CA PRO A 290 -14.08 22.96 -16.98
C PRO A 290 -12.80 22.70 -17.80
N PRO A 291 -12.13 21.54 -17.56
CA PRO A 291 -10.96 21.15 -18.34
C PRO A 291 -11.24 21.08 -19.84
N SER A 292 -10.35 21.62 -20.65
CA SER A 292 -10.51 21.63 -22.12
C SER A 292 -9.83 20.41 -22.75
N VAL A 293 -10.55 19.66 -23.57
CA VAL A 293 -9.99 18.56 -24.37
C VAL A 293 -9.13 19.07 -25.53
N GLU A 294 -9.48 20.23 -26.09
CA GLU A 294 -8.68 20.84 -27.18
C GLU A 294 -7.37 21.45 -26.68
N TRP A 295 -7.37 21.97 -25.45
CA TRP A 295 -6.23 22.63 -24.82
C TRP A 295 -6.03 22.12 -23.40
N PRO A 296 -5.74 20.82 -23.24
CA PRO A 296 -5.61 20.22 -21.92
C PRO A 296 -4.37 20.74 -21.20
N ALA A 297 -4.51 21.04 -19.91
CA ALA A 297 -3.38 21.42 -19.05
C ALA A 297 -2.61 20.21 -18.54
N ALA A 298 -3.32 19.09 -18.31
CA ALA A 298 -2.78 17.83 -17.79
C ALA A 298 -3.69 16.67 -18.16
N GLY A 299 -3.24 15.44 -17.90
CA GLY A 299 -4.10 14.27 -17.85
C GLY A 299 -5.08 14.35 -16.67
N SER A 300 -6.18 13.60 -16.73
CA SER A 300 -7.17 13.56 -15.66
C SER A 300 -8.18 12.43 -15.84
N GLU A 301 -8.85 12.04 -14.76
CA GLU A 301 -9.98 11.09 -14.78
C GLU A 301 -11.06 11.45 -15.83
N HIS A 302 -11.31 12.76 -16.06
CA HIS A 302 -12.28 13.23 -17.04
C HIS A 302 -11.93 12.87 -18.49
N ALA A 303 -10.69 12.49 -18.77
CA ALA A 303 -10.27 11.99 -20.08
C ALA A 303 -10.72 10.54 -20.34
N LEU A 304 -11.07 9.79 -19.28
CA LEU A 304 -11.57 8.43 -19.41
C LEU A 304 -12.98 8.41 -19.99
N PRO A 305 -13.37 7.33 -20.72
CA PRO A 305 -14.73 7.14 -21.21
C PRO A 305 -15.77 7.19 -20.08
N ASP A 306 -16.95 7.71 -20.38
CA ASP A 306 -18.06 7.81 -19.41
C ASP A 306 -18.42 6.44 -18.82
N GLY A 307 -18.43 5.38 -19.64
CA GLY A 307 -18.71 4.02 -19.19
C GLY A 307 -17.65 3.47 -18.24
N VAL A 308 -16.38 3.85 -18.39
CA VAL A 308 -15.29 3.51 -17.46
C VAL A 308 -15.47 4.28 -16.15
N ARG A 309 -15.69 5.60 -16.21
CA ARG A 309 -15.92 6.43 -15.02
C ARG A 309 -17.15 5.96 -14.22
N GLN A 310 -18.24 5.57 -14.88
CA GLN A 310 -19.42 5.02 -14.20
C GLN A 310 -19.11 3.75 -13.39
N VAL A 311 -18.19 2.91 -13.84
CA VAL A 311 -17.77 1.72 -13.12
C VAL A 311 -16.87 2.11 -11.94
N LEU A 312 -15.93 3.05 -12.14
CA LEU A 312 -15.03 3.54 -11.08
C LEU A 312 -15.77 4.36 -10.01
N ASP A 313 -16.80 5.15 -10.38
CA ASP A 313 -17.62 5.94 -9.45
C ASP A 313 -18.72 5.12 -8.78
N GLY A 314 -19.11 4.00 -9.37
CA GLY A 314 -20.14 3.11 -8.86
C GLY A 314 -19.70 2.32 -7.62
N PRO A 315 -20.60 1.56 -6.97
CA PRO A 315 -20.22 0.68 -5.86
C PRO A 315 -19.38 -0.50 -6.35
N ALA A 316 -18.41 -0.96 -5.55
CA ALA A 316 -17.57 -2.12 -5.91
C ALA A 316 -18.36 -3.44 -5.92
N LEU A 317 -19.32 -3.60 -5.02
CA LEU A 317 -20.25 -4.73 -4.98
C LEU A 317 -21.68 -4.28 -5.20
N THR A 318 -22.43 -5.01 -6.02
CA THR A 318 -23.84 -4.75 -6.33
C THR A 318 -24.72 -5.93 -5.96
N GLN A 319 -25.94 -5.63 -5.50
CA GLN A 319 -26.93 -6.66 -5.19
C GLN A 319 -27.83 -6.93 -6.40
N PRO A 320 -27.98 -8.17 -6.86
CA PRO A 320 -28.92 -8.51 -7.92
C PRO A 320 -30.36 -8.48 -7.39
N PHE A 321 -31.28 -7.92 -8.18
CA PHE A 321 -32.72 -7.85 -7.89
C PHE A 321 -33.55 -8.56 -8.95
N SER A 322 -34.71 -9.16 -8.56
CA SER A 322 -35.57 -9.96 -9.45
C SER A 322 -36.27 -9.13 -10.51
N ASP A 323 -36.79 -7.97 -10.14
CA ASP A 323 -37.55 -7.08 -11.00
C ASP A 323 -37.16 -5.62 -10.77
N THR A 324 -36.42 -5.04 -11.70
CA THR A 324 -36.08 -3.64 -11.62
C THR A 324 -36.97 -2.89 -12.60
N ILE A 325 -37.91 -2.08 -12.10
CA ILE A 325 -38.72 -1.20 -12.94
C ILE A 325 -37.92 0.08 -13.18
N ARG A 326 -37.69 0.38 -14.45
CA ARG A 326 -37.00 1.59 -14.90
C ARG A 326 -37.97 2.57 -15.55
N ASP A 327 -37.69 3.86 -15.45
CA ASP A 327 -38.40 4.88 -16.19
C ASP A 327 -37.99 4.89 -17.69
N ASP A 328 -38.62 5.77 -18.47
CA ASP A 328 -38.32 5.92 -19.89
C ASP A 328 -36.90 6.41 -20.18
N ASN A 329 -36.18 6.92 -19.16
CA ASN A 329 -34.78 7.38 -19.21
C ASN A 329 -33.82 6.34 -18.67
N GLY A 330 -34.30 5.15 -18.28
CA GLY A 330 -33.47 4.06 -17.76
C GLY A 330 -33.22 4.12 -16.25
N ASN A 331 -33.72 5.12 -15.52
CA ASN A 331 -33.54 5.24 -14.08
C ASN A 331 -34.39 4.22 -13.33
N VAL A 332 -33.82 3.63 -12.26
CA VAL A 332 -34.54 2.68 -11.43
C VAL A 332 -35.60 3.37 -10.58
N ILE A 333 -36.87 3.00 -10.77
CA ILE A 333 -37.99 3.50 -9.98
C ILE A 333 -38.27 2.56 -8.79
N VAL A 334 -38.16 1.24 -9.01
CA VAL A 334 -38.43 0.21 -8.00
C VAL A 334 -37.42 -0.91 -8.16
N HIS A 335 -36.79 -1.27 -7.06
CA HIS A 335 -36.05 -2.54 -6.96
C HIS A 335 -37.03 -3.64 -6.53
N GLY A 336 -36.96 -4.79 -7.21
CA GLY A 336 -37.60 -6.00 -6.76
C GLY A 336 -36.99 -6.57 -5.47
N GLU A 337 -37.31 -7.82 -5.14
CA GLU A 337 -36.64 -8.49 -4.02
C GLU A 337 -35.20 -8.90 -4.43
N PRO A 338 -34.23 -8.87 -3.50
CA PRO A 338 -32.88 -9.37 -3.75
C PRO A 338 -32.91 -10.82 -4.20
N THR A 339 -32.24 -11.15 -5.29
CA THR A 339 -32.22 -12.50 -5.87
C THR A 339 -30.96 -13.29 -5.59
N GLY A 340 -29.96 -12.66 -4.98
CA GLY A 340 -28.70 -13.29 -4.64
C GLY A 340 -27.86 -12.44 -3.69
N PRO A 341 -26.68 -12.92 -3.31
CA PRO A 341 -25.70 -12.16 -2.52
C PRO A 341 -25.12 -10.99 -3.35
N LEU A 342 -24.39 -10.10 -2.68
CA LEU A 342 -23.60 -9.06 -3.34
C LEU A 342 -22.59 -9.69 -4.31
N GLN A 343 -22.44 -9.13 -5.47
CA GLN A 343 -21.55 -9.59 -6.54
C GLN A 343 -20.65 -8.43 -7.00
N PRO A 344 -19.43 -8.69 -7.52
CA PRO A 344 -18.62 -7.65 -8.12
C PRO A 344 -19.41 -6.84 -9.15
N THR A 345 -19.23 -5.54 -9.13
CA THR A 345 -19.87 -4.65 -10.11
C THR A 345 -19.42 -5.03 -11.51
N LYS A 346 -20.38 -5.18 -12.38
CA LYS A 346 -20.14 -5.59 -13.75
C LYS A 346 -19.21 -4.61 -14.46
N GLY A 347 -18.17 -5.12 -15.07
CA GLY A 347 -17.17 -4.33 -15.77
C GLY A 347 -15.87 -4.08 -15.01
N LEU A 348 -15.79 -4.29 -13.70
CA LEU A 348 -14.53 -4.14 -12.95
C LEU A 348 -13.49 -5.16 -13.38
N ASP A 349 -13.88 -6.41 -13.58
CA ASP A 349 -13.00 -7.46 -14.07
C ASP A 349 -12.49 -7.18 -15.50
N ASP A 350 -13.41 -6.77 -16.39
CA ASP A 350 -13.04 -6.39 -17.75
C ASP A 350 -12.16 -5.13 -17.79
N LEU A 351 -12.35 -4.18 -16.88
CA LEU A 351 -11.50 -3.00 -16.75
C LEU A 351 -10.08 -3.38 -16.29
N ALA A 352 -9.97 -4.30 -15.34
CA ALA A 352 -8.69 -4.83 -14.93
C ALA A 352 -7.96 -5.53 -16.09
N ASP A 353 -8.66 -6.31 -16.92
CA ASP A 353 -8.08 -6.94 -18.10
C ASP A 353 -7.64 -5.90 -19.16
N ILE A 354 -8.40 -4.81 -19.34
CA ILE A 354 -8.01 -3.70 -20.21
C ILE A 354 -6.68 -3.12 -19.75
N VAL A 355 -6.58 -2.76 -18.46
CA VAL A 355 -5.35 -2.20 -17.87
C VAL A 355 -4.16 -3.14 -18.05
N GLN A 356 -4.31 -4.42 -17.76
CA GLN A 356 -3.23 -5.42 -17.90
C GLN A 356 -2.79 -5.65 -19.35
N SER A 357 -3.63 -5.31 -20.34
CA SER A 357 -3.29 -5.47 -21.75
C SER A 357 -2.37 -4.38 -22.31
N GLY A 358 -2.24 -3.25 -21.59
CA GLY A 358 -1.40 -2.11 -21.95
C GLY A 358 0.06 -2.27 -21.53
N ASN A 359 0.85 -1.24 -21.84
CA ASN A 359 2.24 -1.13 -21.41
C ASN A 359 2.31 -0.75 -19.93
N ARG A 360 2.86 -1.64 -19.11
CA ARG A 360 3.02 -1.45 -17.66
C ARG A 360 3.89 -0.24 -17.30
N ASP A 361 4.88 0.12 -18.15
CA ASP A 361 5.75 1.27 -17.90
C ASP A 361 5.00 2.62 -17.92
N LEU A 362 3.75 2.65 -18.40
CA LEU A 362 2.90 3.85 -18.41
C LEU A 362 2.03 3.99 -17.14
N GLN A 363 2.00 2.99 -16.29
CA GLN A 363 1.27 2.96 -15.03
C GLN A 363 2.09 3.67 -13.93
N VAL A 364 2.04 4.98 -13.90
CA VAL A 364 2.80 5.81 -12.95
C VAL A 364 1.88 6.88 -12.35
N GLY A 365 1.13 6.54 -11.31
CA GLY A 365 0.25 7.45 -10.58
C GLY A 365 -0.96 7.92 -11.38
N THR A 366 -1.52 7.07 -12.23
CA THR A 366 -2.66 7.42 -13.08
C THR A 366 -3.98 7.44 -12.30
N ASP A 367 -4.94 8.25 -12.73
CA ASP A 367 -6.27 8.28 -12.12
C ASP A 367 -7.04 6.97 -12.40
N LEU A 368 -6.75 6.30 -13.51
CA LEU A 368 -7.31 4.98 -13.84
C LEU A 368 -6.90 3.92 -12.82
N ASP A 369 -5.61 3.82 -12.52
CA ASP A 369 -5.09 2.84 -11.57
C ASP A 369 -5.47 3.21 -10.13
N ARG A 370 -5.52 4.51 -9.78
CA ARG A 370 -6.07 4.99 -8.50
C ARG A 370 -7.53 4.58 -8.30
N GLY A 371 -8.35 4.77 -9.35
CA GLY A 371 -9.75 4.36 -9.34
C GLY A 371 -9.90 2.86 -9.16
N LEU A 372 -9.12 2.06 -9.89
CA LEU A 372 -9.15 0.60 -9.81
C LEU A 372 -8.68 0.10 -8.43
N MET A 373 -7.59 0.67 -7.88
CA MET A 373 -7.11 0.36 -6.53
C MET A 373 -8.16 0.72 -5.47
N ALA A 374 -8.78 1.88 -5.57
CA ALA A 374 -9.83 2.30 -4.65
C ALA A 374 -11.04 1.35 -4.67
N LYS A 375 -11.43 0.83 -5.86
CA LYS A 375 -12.48 -0.19 -5.97
C LYS A 375 -12.05 -1.53 -5.39
N GLY A 376 -10.79 -1.92 -5.56
CA GLY A 376 -10.22 -3.10 -4.90
C GLY A 376 -10.28 -2.99 -3.38
N GLN A 377 -9.87 -1.86 -2.83
CA GLN A 377 -9.96 -1.58 -1.38
C GLN A 377 -11.40 -1.61 -0.88
N GLU A 378 -12.34 -0.95 -1.60
CA GLU A 378 -13.76 -0.96 -1.25
C GLU A 378 -14.35 -2.38 -1.26
N MET A 379 -14.03 -3.17 -2.27
CA MET A 379 -14.49 -4.55 -2.42
C MET A 379 -13.94 -5.44 -1.30
N LEU A 380 -12.65 -5.29 -0.96
CA LEU A 380 -11.98 -6.01 0.10
C LEU A 380 -12.59 -5.68 1.47
N GLU A 381 -12.76 -4.40 1.78
CA GLU A 381 -13.40 -3.92 3.00
C GLU A 381 -14.83 -4.47 3.15
N GLN A 382 -15.62 -4.39 2.07
CA GLN A 382 -17.00 -4.90 2.07
C GLN A 382 -17.02 -6.42 2.26
N SER A 383 -16.14 -7.17 1.60
CA SER A 383 -16.04 -8.63 1.73
C SER A 383 -15.70 -9.06 3.14
N ASN A 384 -14.79 -8.35 3.82
CA ASN A 384 -14.41 -8.65 5.20
C ASN A 384 -15.47 -8.29 6.25
N ARG A 385 -16.33 -7.29 5.95
CA ARG A 385 -17.39 -6.83 6.85
C ARG A 385 -18.71 -7.57 6.72
N LEU A 386 -18.92 -8.28 5.62
CA LEU A 386 -20.19 -9.00 5.41
C LEU A 386 -20.31 -10.16 6.39
N PRO A 387 -21.34 -10.16 7.26
CA PRO A 387 -21.54 -11.28 8.18
C PRO A 387 -21.81 -12.55 7.36
N ILE A 388 -21.15 -13.64 7.75
CA ILE A 388 -21.36 -14.99 7.22
C ILE A 388 -22.86 -15.40 7.19
N GLU A 389 -23.72 -14.73 7.97
CA GLU A 389 -25.15 -15.00 8.15
C GLU A 389 -26.09 -14.20 7.23
N GLN A 390 -25.61 -13.24 6.46
CA GLN A 390 -26.48 -12.31 5.67
C GLN A 390 -26.50 -12.51 4.15
N ALA A 391 -26.14 -13.67 3.65
CA ALA A 391 -26.67 -14.06 2.35
C ALA A 391 -27.79 -15.06 2.65
N PRO A 392 -29.06 -14.82 2.48
CA PRO A 392 -29.72 -14.82 1.20
C PRO A 392 -31.12 -14.19 1.12
N GLY A 393 -31.63 -14.03 -0.10
CA GLY A 393 -33.06 -13.91 -0.38
C GLY A 393 -33.84 -15.22 -0.17
N PRO A 394 -35.18 -15.17 -0.11
CA PRO A 394 -36.05 -16.34 0.14
C PRO A 394 -35.87 -17.40 -0.96
N GLY A 395 -35.36 -18.54 -0.60
CA GLY A 395 -35.14 -19.70 -1.47
C GLY A 395 -33.75 -20.32 -1.41
N PHE A 396 -32.80 -19.62 -0.84
CA PHE A 396 -31.49 -20.16 -0.51
C PHE A 396 -31.52 -20.55 0.97
N GLY A 397 -31.21 -21.81 1.27
CA GLY A 397 -31.04 -22.26 2.66
C GLY A 397 -29.90 -21.50 3.33
N PRO A 398 -29.72 -21.65 4.67
CA PRO A 398 -28.54 -21.09 5.30
C PRO A 398 -27.32 -21.58 4.51
N LEU A 399 -26.53 -20.64 3.95
CA LEU A 399 -25.27 -20.99 3.34
C LEU A 399 -24.36 -21.42 4.48
N ASP A 400 -24.25 -22.73 4.70
CA ASP A 400 -23.19 -23.32 5.53
C ASP A 400 -21.79 -22.98 4.99
N ASP A 401 -21.73 -22.37 3.78
CA ASP A 401 -20.53 -22.04 3.00
C ASP A 401 -20.43 -20.54 2.63
N GLY A 402 -20.94 -19.63 3.45
CA GLY A 402 -20.92 -18.18 3.16
C GLY A 402 -19.52 -17.62 2.82
N PRO A 403 -18.45 -17.92 3.57
CA PRO A 403 -17.09 -17.53 3.20
C PRO A 403 -16.66 -18.08 1.84
N ARG A 404 -16.93 -19.34 1.57
CA ARG A 404 -16.58 -20.02 0.34
C ARG A 404 -17.26 -19.38 -0.89
N TRP A 405 -18.49 -18.88 -0.75
CA TRP A 405 -19.17 -18.20 -1.84
C TRP A 405 -18.42 -16.93 -2.26
N TYR A 406 -17.97 -16.10 -1.31
CA TYR A 406 -17.20 -14.89 -1.61
C TYR A 406 -15.85 -15.24 -2.24
N HIS A 407 -15.14 -16.24 -1.73
CA HIS A 407 -13.92 -16.74 -2.33
C HIS A 407 -14.13 -17.19 -3.78
N GLU A 408 -15.21 -17.88 -4.08
CA GLU A 408 -15.45 -18.37 -5.44
C GLU A 408 -15.93 -17.27 -6.42
N HIS A 409 -16.55 -16.18 -5.94
CA HIS A 409 -17.24 -15.20 -6.79
C HIS A 409 -16.72 -13.76 -6.69
N VAL A 410 -16.06 -13.40 -5.60
CA VAL A 410 -15.52 -12.05 -5.38
C VAL A 410 -14.00 -12.03 -5.54
N ASP A 411 -13.30 -12.98 -4.93
CA ASP A 411 -11.84 -13.03 -4.99
C ASP A 411 -11.27 -13.01 -6.40
N PRO A 412 -11.79 -13.73 -7.41
CA PRO A 412 -11.22 -13.68 -8.74
C PRO A 412 -11.18 -12.27 -9.35
N THR A 413 -12.25 -11.47 -9.16
CA THR A 413 -12.28 -10.08 -9.63
C THR A 413 -11.34 -9.21 -8.80
N LEU A 414 -11.30 -9.39 -7.48
CA LEU A 414 -10.43 -8.64 -6.59
C LEU A 414 -8.95 -8.91 -6.88
N GLN A 415 -8.57 -10.17 -7.07
CA GLN A 415 -7.23 -10.59 -7.49
C GLN A 415 -6.86 -9.99 -8.85
N ASN A 416 -7.79 -10.00 -9.81
CA ASN A 416 -7.57 -9.42 -11.14
C ASN A 416 -7.32 -7.90 -11.05
N MET A 417 -8.08 -7.19 -10.22
CA MET A 417 -7.90 -5.75 -9.99
C MET A 417 -6.55 -5.43 -9.34
N PHE A 418 -6.10 -6.21 -8.36
CA PHE A 418 -4.78 -6.03 -7.74
C PHE A 418 -3.65 -6.37 -8.70
N ASN A 419 -3.80 -7.41 -9.54
CA ASN A 419 -2.84 -7.73 -10.59
C ASN A 419 -2.75 -6.65 -11.68
N ALA A 420 -3.84 -5.90 -11.90
CA ALA A 420 -3.83 -4.76 -12.82
C ALA A 420 -3.13 -3.54 -12.20
N ALA A 421 -3.41 -3.26 -10.93
CA ALA A 421 -2.89 -2.09 -10.24
C ALA A 421 -1.44 -2.25 -9.70
N ASN A 422 -0.92 -3.48 -9.61
CA ASN A 422 0.40 -3.76 -9.03
C ASN A 422 1.59 -3.23 -9.84
N ALA A 423 1.35 -2.77 -11.06
CA ALA A 423 2.38 -2.14 -11.89
C ALA A 423 2.55 -0.65 -11.58
N ASP A 424 1.58 -0.01 -10.90
CA ASP A 424 1.67 1.39 -10.52
C ASP A 424 2.21 1.55 -9.09
N ASP A 425 3.54 1.66 -8.98
CA ASP A 425 4.25 1.83 -7.71
C ASP A 425 3.76 3.03 -6.91
N VAL A 426 3.37 4.11 -7.60
CA VAL A 426 2.87 5.34 -6.96
C VAL A 426 1.54 5.06 -6.29
N VAL A 427 0.63 4.39 -6.99
CA VAL A 427 -0.71 4.07 -6.48
C VAL A 427 -0.62 3.08 -5.31
N VAL A 428 0.22 2.06 -5.42
CA VAL A 428 0.42 1.10 -4.33
C VAL A 428 1.06 1.77 -3.11
N HIS A 429 2.10 2.60 -3.32
CA HIS A 429 2.72 3.39 -2.26
C HIS A 429 1.70 4.26 -1.52
N ASP A 430 0.89 5.03 -2.28
CA ASP A 430 -0.12 5.92 -1.72
C ASP A 430 -1.21 5.15 -0.95
N ALA A 431 -1.59 3.96 -1.42
CA ALA A 431 -2.54 3.09 -0.76
C ALA A 431 -2.05 2.60 0.62
N VAL A 432 -0.75 2.36 0.77
CA VAL A 432 -0.13 1.85 2.01
C VAL A 432 0.24 2.99 2.97
N THR A 433 0.83 4.07 2.45
CA THR A 433 1.38 5.16 3.28
C THR A 433 0.43 6.32 3.48
N GLY A 434 -0.62 6.41 2.66
CA GLY A 434 -1.63 7.46 2.70
C GLY A 434 -2.67 7.28 3.81
N PRO A 435 -3.61 8.23 3.90
CA PRO A 435 -4.74 8.13 4.83
C PRO A 435 -5.55 6.84 4.56
N GLY A 436 -5.77 6.02 5.60
CA GLY A 436 -6.46 4.73 5.46
C GLY A 436 -5.53 3.54 5.17
N GLY A 437 -4.22 3.74 4.98
CA GLY A 437 -3.27 2.65 4.67
C GLY A 437 -3.25 1.55 5.74
N GLY A 438 -3.34 1.92 7.01
CA GLY A 438 -3.42 0.93 8.10
C GLY A 438 -4.70 0.08 8.04
N GLU A 439 -5.85 0.68 7.66
CA GLU A 439 -7.12 -0.02 7.49
C GLU A 439 -7.08 -0.95 6.27
N PHE A 440 -6.48 -0.49 5.18
CA PHE A 440 -6.25 -1.32 3.99
C PHE A 440 -5.37 -2.54 4.30
N LEU A 441 -4.25 -2.36 5.01
CA LEU A 441 -3.38 -3.46 5.40
C LEU A 441 -4.06 -4.43 6.38
N ASP A 442 -4.91 -3.93 7.27
CA ASP A 442 -5.72 -4.74 8.18
C ASP A 442 -6.71 -5.61 7.39
N ASP A 443 -7.39 -5.05 6.40
CA ASP A 443 -8.29 -5.80 5.52
C ASP A 443 -7.53 -6.77 4.61
N LEU A 444 -6.38 -6.38 4.06
CA LEU A 444 -5.55 -7.20 3.17
C LEU A 444 -5.02 -8.46 3.89
N THR A 445 -4.57 -8.31 5.14
CA THR A 445 -3.98 -9.40 5.92
C THR A 445 -5.01 -10.32 6.56
N LYS A 446 -6.19 -9.81 6.92
CA LYS A 446 -7.30 -10.60 7.49
C LYS A 446 -8.04 -11.45 6.45
N HIS A 447 -8.07 -10.98 5.20
CA HIS A 447 -8.79 -11.68 4.16
C HIS A 447 -8.19 -13.07 3.93
N GLN A 448 -9.07 -14.08 3.80
CA GLN A 448 -8.65 -15.45 3.51
C GLN A 448 -8.61 -15.61 1.97
N TRP A 449 -7.48 -15.31 1.36
CA TRP A 449 -7.33 -15.30 -0.08
C TRP A 449 -7.44 -16.70 -0.70
N GLN A 450 -8.16 -16.84 -1.81
CA GLN A 450 -8.28 -18.10 -2.54
C GLN A 450 -6.95 -18.56 -3.17
N ASP A 451 -6.07 -17.62 -3.49
CA ASP A 451 -4.74 -17.83 -4.07
C ASP A 451 -3.62 -17.81 -3.01
N ASP A 452 -3.95 -18.05 -1.74
CA ASP A 452 -3.01 -17.99 -0.62
C ASP A 452 -2.37 -16.59 -0.43
N GLY A 453 -2.97 -15.55 -1.03
CA GLY A 453 -2.54 -14.16 -0.97
C GLY A 453 -1.54 -13.75 -2.05
N LEU A 454 -1.41 -14.51 -3.15
CA LEU A 454 -0.47 -14.23 -4.24
C LEU A 454 -0.73 -12.87 -4.90
N ALA A 455 -1.99 -12.55 -5.25
CA ALA A 455 -2.31 -11.25 -5.85
C ALA A 455 -2.12 -10.09 -4.87
N ALA A 456 -2.40 -10.32 -3.58
CA ALA A 456 -2.20 -9.33 -2.52
C ALA A 456 -0.70 -9.05 -2.27
N GLY A 457 0.13 -10.11 -2.26
CA GLY A 457 1.58 -10.01 -2.12
C GLY A 457 2.24 -9.33 -3.32
N GLY A 458 1.77 -9.67 -4.53
CA GLY A 458 2.26 -9.10 -5.78
C GLY A 458 2.14 -7.57 -5.88
N LEU A 459 1.30 -6.93 -5.06
CA LEU A 459 1.28 -5.46 -4.93
C LEU A 459 2.63 -4.89 -4.46
N PHE A 460 3.47 -5.69 -3.81
CA PHE A 460 4.68 -5.23 -3.15
C PHE A 460 5.99 -5.75 -3.77
N ASP A 461 5.92 -6.56 -4.84
CA ASP A 461 7.12 -7.15 -5.48
C ASP A 461 8.15 -6.09 -5.90
N TRP A 462 7.68 -4.97 -6.45
CA TRP A 462 8.52 -3.85 -6.90
C TRP A 462 9.38 -3.25 -5.77
N VAL A 463 8.93 -3.34 -4.50
CA VAL A 463 9.64 -2.77 -3.34
C VAL A 463 10.98 -3.46 -3.12
N ALA A 464 11.01 -4.78 -3.24
CA ALA A 464 12.25 -5.55 -3.14
C ALA A 464 13.17 -5.34 -4.36
N GLU A 465 12.59 -5.25 -5.56
CA GLU A 465 13.32 -5.09 -6.81
C GLU A 465 14.02 -3.73 -6.91
N THR A 466 13.41 -2.66 -6.39
CA THR A 466 13.93 -1.29 -6.46
C THR A 466 14.70 -0.85 -5.21
N ALA A 467 14.80 -1.69 -4.18
CA ALA A 467 15.39 -1.33 -2.88
C ALA A 467 16.81 -0.72 -2.98
N GLN A 468 17.65 -1.19 -3.92
CA GLN A 468 19.02 -0.72 -4.12
C GLN A 468 19.12 0.54 -5.00
N ASP A 469 18.09 0.83 -5.81
CA ASP A 469 18.05 1.99 -6.71
C ASP A 469 16.70 2.70 -6.57
N ASP A 470 16.47 3.31 -5.42
CA ASP A 470 15.24 4.04 -5.08
C ASP A 470 15.53 5.53 -4.84
N PRO A 471 15.72 6.31 -5.90
CA PRO A 471 16.02 7.74 -5.77
C PRO A 471 14.87 8.55 -5.14
N THR A 472 13.66 8.02 -5.20
CA THR A 472 12.45 8.66 -4.66
C THR A 472 12.22 8.37 -3.19
N GLY A 473 12.75 7.27 -2.68
CA GLY A 473 12.49 6.72 -1.34
C GLY A 473 11.10 6.06 -1.22
N ARG A 474 10.44 5.81 -2.35
CA ARG A 474 9.10 5.22 -2.37
C ARG A 474 9.13 3.78 -1.88
N ALA A 475 10.06 2.96 -2.38
CA ALA A 475 10.22 1.58 -1.95
C ALA A 475 10.56 1.50 -0.45
N ALA A 476 11.53 2.28 0.01
CA ALA A 476 11.93 2.31 1.41
C ALA A 476 10.80 2.75 2.36
N SER A 477 10.04 3.79 1.99
CA SER A 477 8.90 4.25 2.81
C SER A 477 7.73 3.26 2.81
N THR A 478 7.48 2.57 1.70
CA THR A 478 6.48 1.49 1.63
C THR A 478 6.90 0.30 2.50
N ALA A 479 8.16 -0.15 2.38
CA ALA A 479 8.71 -1.22 3.22
C ALA A 479 8.62 -0.88 4.71
N HIS A 480 8.93 0.37 5.08
CA HIS A 480 8.85 0.84 6.46
C HIS A 480 7.40 0.81 6.98
N ALA A 481 6.43 1.30 6.20
CA ALA A 481 5.02 1.27 6.58
C ALA A 481 4.50 -0.17 6.79
N LEU A 482 4.87 -1.09 5.89
CA LEU A 482 4.56 -2.52 6.01
C LEU A 482 5.21 -3.15 7.25
N ALA A 483 6.47 -2.79 7.54
CA ALA A 483 7.19 -3.30 8.71
C ALA A 483 6.62 -2.76 10.04
N GLU A 484 6.26 -1.47 10.10
CA GLU A 484 5.58 -0.87 11.26
C GLU A 484 4.20 -1.52 11.48
N TYR A 485 3.43 -1.73 10.40
CA TYR A 485 2.15 -2.42 10.50
C TYR A 485 2.33 -3.85 11.01
N THR A 486 3.20 -4.64 10.38
CA THR A 486 3.42 -6.05 10.72
C THR A 486 3.89 -6.22 12.17
N SER A 487 4.85 -5.38 12.59
CA SER A 487 5.36 -5.44 13.96
C SER A 487 4.35 -4.96 15.00
N GLY A 488 3.55 -3.94 14.66
CA GLY A 488 2.53 -3.37 15.54
C GLY A 488 1.29 -4.26 15.73
N HIS A 489 1.01 -5.14 14.75
CA HIS A 489 -0.17 -6.02 14.75
C HIS A 489 0.19 -7.51 14.95
N GLN A 490 1.41 -7.80 15.45
CA GLN A 490 1.88 -9.16 15.66
C GLN A 490 0.85 -10.11 16.33
N PRO A 491 0.18 -9.76 17.46
CA PRO A 491 -0.77 -10.69 18.08
C PRO A 491 -1.98 -11.02 17.21
N GLN A 492 -2.43 -10.06 16.40
CA GLN A 492 -3.55 -10.23 15.46
C GLN A 492 -3.13 -11.07 14.25
N LEU A 493 -1.91 -10.86 13.75
CA LEU A 493 -1.36 -11.58 12.60
C LEU A 493 -0.96 -13.02 12.93
N LEU A 494 -0.65 -13.31 14.19
CA LEU A 494 -0.44 -14.67 14.67
C LEU A 494 -1.77 -15.40 14.98
N ASN A 495 -2.88 -14.67 15.14
CA ASN A 495 -4.20 -15.23 15.45
C ASN A 495 -5.27 -14.48 14.65
N LEU A 496 -5.36 -14.76 13.35
CA LEU A 496 -6.30 -14.07 12.47
C LEU A 496 -7.75 -14.26 12.88
N ALA A 497 -8.49 -13.17 12.93
CA ALA A 497 -9.91 -13.19 13.25
C ALA A 497 -10.70 -13.99 12.17
N GLY A 498 -11.50 -14.96 12.60
CA GLY A 498 -12.28 -15.79 11.67
C GLY A 498 -11.52 -16.98 11.06
N ALA A 499 -10.24 -17.16 11.40
CA ALA A 499 -9.40 -18.25 10.89
C ALA A 499 -9.06 -19.32 11.94
N ASP A 500 -9.93 -19.53 12.94
CA ASP A 500 -9.78 -20.56 13.98
C ASP A 500 -8.43 -20.55 14.73
N GLY A 501 -7.84 -19.36 14.91
CA GLY A 501 -6.55 -19.18 15.57
C GLY A 501 -5.35 -19.47 14.66
N GLN A 502 -5.53 -19.51 13.35
CA GLN A 502 -4.43 -19.61 12.39
C GLN A 502 -3.75 -18.26 12.21
N SER A 503 -2.46 -18.30 11.92
CA SER A 503 -1.64 -17.13 11.66
C SER A 503 -1.69 -16.72 10.19
N LEU A 504 -1.15 -15.52 9.89
CA LEU A 504 -1.04 -14.99 8.52
C LEU A 504 -0.33 -15.99 7.59
N GLY A 505 0.82 -16.54 8.00
CA GLY A 505 1.56 -17.47 7.17
C GLY A 505 0.90 -18.84 7.00
N GLN A 506 -0.09 -19.19 7.84
CA GLN A 506 -0.88 -20.40 7.67
C GLN A 506 -2.08 -20.20 6.74
N VAL A 507 -2.62 -18.98 6.70
CA VAL A 507 -3.82 -18.63 5.91
C VAL A 507 -3.41 -18.09 4.53
N ASN A 508 -2.42 -17.19 4.50
CA ASN A 508 -1.97 -16.48 3.31
C ASN A 508 -0.44 -16.62 3.15
N PRO A 509 0.09 -17.83 2.90
CA PRO A 509 1.53 -18.06 2.84
C PRO A 509 2.23 -17.30 1.71
N GLU A 510 1.59 -17.08 0.55
CA GLU A 510 2.21 -16.32 -0.54
C GLU A 510 2.35 -14.83 -0.17
N LEU A 511 1.32 -14.20 0.40
CA LEU A 511 1.42 -12.84 0.93
C LEU A 511 2.55 -12.72 1.96
N THR A 512 2.68 -13.71 2.85
CA THR A 512 3.72 -13.70 3.89
C THR A 512 5.12 -13.81 3.28
N ARG A 513 5.29 -14.59 2.21
CA ARG A 513 6.56 -14.69 1.46
C ARG A 513 6.92 -13.39 0.78
N ASP A 514 5.97 -12.75 0.11
CA ASP A 514 6.23 -11.49 -0.58
C ASP A 514 6.59 -10.40 0.43
N LEU A 515 5.89 -10.31 1.56
CA LEU A 515 6.28 -9.43 2.66
C LEU A 515 7.72 -9.71 3.15
N SER A 516 8.12 -10.99 3.24
CA SER A 516 9.50 -11.32 3.64
C SER A 516 10.56 -10.86 2.63
N ARG A 517 10.24 -10.89 1.33
CA ARG A 517 11.10 -10.34 0.27
C ARG A 517 11.21 -8.82 0.37
N VAL A 518 10.09 -8.16 0.67
CA VAL A 518 10.07 -6.71 0.94
C VAL A 518 10.98 -6.34 2.10
N PHE A 519 10.98 -7.12 3.17
CA PHE A 519 11.74 -6.81 4.38
C PHE A 519 13.22 -7.15 4.30
N ALA A 520 13.60 -8.16 3.52
CA ALA A 520 14.98 -8.66 3.47
C ALA A 520 16.03 -7.59 3.11
N PRO A 521 15.83 -6.68 2.16
CA PRO A 521 16.79 -5.59 1.88
C PRO A 521 16.99 -4.62 3.05
N TYR A 522 15.98 -4.40 3.89
CA TYR A 522 15.94 -3.38 4.94
C TYR A 522 16.21 -3.91 6.36
N LEU A 523 16.71 -5.14 6.48
CA LEU A 523 16.96 -5.77 7.80
C LEU A 523 17.97 -5.00 8.66
N ASP A 524 18.96 -4.39 8.05
CA ASP A 524 19.97 -3.55 8.71
C ASP A 524 19.38 -2.19 9.11
N ASP A 525 18.54 -1.59 8.28
CA ASP A 525 17.82 -0.37 8.62
C ASP A 525 16.92 -0.57 9.84
N MET A 526 16.22 -1.71 9.93
CA MET A 526 15.35 -2.03 11.07
C MET A 526 16.05 -1.93 12.42
N VAL A 527 17.32 -2.33 12.49
CA VAL A 527 18.13 -2.28 13.72
C VAL A 527 18.98 -1.01 13.83
N GLY A 528 18.87 -0.08 12.89
CA GLY A 528 19.47 1.24 12.94
C GLY A 528 20.96 1.29 12.63
N ASN A 529 21.45 0.39 11.80
CA ASN A 529 22.84 0.40 11.30
C ASN A 529 22.88 -0.09 9.86
N ASN A 530 22.56 0.79 8.93
CA ASN A 530 22.54 0.51 7.48
C ASN A 530 23.96 0.21 6.98
N ILE A 531 24.21 -1.02 6.54
CA ILE A 531 25.51 -1.46 6.03
C ILE A 531 25.55 -1.51 4.51
N ASP A 532 24.42 -1.70 3.87
CA ASP A 532 24.31 -1.86 2.41
C ASP A 532 24.14 -0.53 1.66
N GLY A 533 23.87 0.57 2.38
CA GLY A 533 23.64 1.89 1.81
C GLY A 533 22.27 2.03 1.16
N THR A 534 21.29 1.20 1.56
CA THR A 534 19.88 1.42 1.27
C THR A 534 19.42 2.78 1.82
N ASN A 535 18.25 3.24 1.39
CA ASN A 535 17.84 4.62 1.63
C ASN A 535 17.32 4.85 3.08
N ASP A 536 18.20 4.81 4.07
CA ASP A 536 17.93 4.95 5.51
C ASP A 536 17.12 6.21 5.87
N ARG A 537 17.17 7.23 5.02
CA ARG A 537 16.37 8.44 5.17
C ARG A 537 14.87 8.17 5.13
N TYR A 538 14.45 7.20 4.33
CA TYR A 538 13.06 6.85 4.10
C TYR A 538 12.62 5.56 4.80
N PHE A 539 13.59 4.82 5.34
CA PHE A 539 13.35 3.71 6.26
C PHE A 539 13.99 4.00 7.64
N PRO A 540 13.34 4.78 8.49
CA PRO A 540 13.85 5.01 9.85
C PRO A 540 13.84 3.70 10.65
N PRO A 541 14.78 3.50 11.58
CA PRO A 541 14.84 2.28 12.40
C PRO A 541 13.51 1.98 13.11
N LEU A 542 13.07 0.72 13.05
CA LEU A 542 11.88 0.28 13.78
C LEU A 542 12.07 0.37 15.29
N ASP A 543 13.29 0.07 15.76
CA ASP A 543 13.67 0.08 17.16
C ASP A 543 14.80 1.09 17.39
N GLY A 544 14.74 1.84 18.49
CA GLY A 544 15.79 2.78 18.86
C GLY A 544 17.18 2.09 18.91
N ALA A 545 18.24 2.76 18.47
CA ALA A 545 19.59 2.19 18.37
C ALA A 545 20.15 1.66 19.70
N GLU A 546 19.67 2.17 20.82
CA GLU A 546 20.06 1.74 22.18
C GLU A 546 19.00 0.81 22.83
N GLU A 547 17.88 0.55 22.16
CA GLU A 547 16.78 -0.27 22.67
C GLU A 547 16.91 -1.72 22.17
N GLN A 548 16.21 -2.63 22.82
CA GLN A 548 16.08 -4.00 22.32
C GLN A 548 15.24 -4.02 21.05
N PRO A 549 15.52 -4.91 20.08
CA PRO A 549 14.82 -4.95 18.78
C PRO A 549 13.44 -5.62 18.90
N LEU A 550 12.53 -5.01 19.67
CA LEU A 550 11.23 -5.60 19.98
C LEU A 550 10.28 -5.62 18.78
N LYS A 551 10.26 -4.55 17.98
CA LYS A 551 9.45 -4.50 16.76
C LYS A 551 10.01 -5.41 15.67
N THR A 552 11.33 -5.39 15.47
CA THR A 552 12.00 -6.31 14.55
C THR A 552 11.74 -7.77 14.95
N ARG A 553 11.81 -8.10 16.23
CA ARG A 553 11.46 -9.43 16.77
C ARG A 553 9.99 -9.79 16.52
N ALA A 554 9.06 -8.85 16.71
CA ALA A 554 7.65 -9.06 16.46
C ALA A 554 7.37 -9.33 14.97
N LEU A 555 8.01 -8.58 14.07
CA LEU A 555 7.96 -8.81 12.62
C LEU A 555 8.50 -10.21 12.29
N MET A 556 9.67 -10.60 12.82
CA MET A 556 10.25 -11.93 12.61
C MET A 556 9.29 -13.04 13.03
N SER A 557 8.57 -12.88 14.16
CA SER A 557 7.61 -13.90 14.61
C SER A 557 6.44 -14.11 13.65
N VAL A 558 5.94 -13.03 13.04
CA VAL A 558 4.90 -13.14 12.00
C VAL A 558 5.44 -13.86 10.77
N MET A 559 6.65 -13.54 10.32
CA MET A 559 7.26 -14.21 9.16
C MET A 559 7.54 -15.70 9.43
N TYR A 560 7.91 -16.07 10.66
CA TYR A 560 8.08 -17.47 11.05
C TYR A 560 6.78 -18.28 11.04
N SER A 561 5.63 -17.65 10.92
CA SER A 561 4.35 -18.34 10.75
C SER A 561 4.24 -19.08 9.39
N ASP A 562 5.01 -18.67 8.35
CA ASP A 562 5.29 -19.49 7.17
C ASP A 562 6.72 -20.04 7.24
N SER A 563 6.86 -21.20 7.89
CA SER A 563 8.12 -21.94 8.04
C SER A 563 8.24 -23.12 7.07
N SER A 564 7.60 -23.05 5.93
CA SER A 564 7.78 -24.00 4.83
C SER A 564 9.21 -23.90 4.25
N GLU A 565 9.63 -24.90 3.48
CA GLU A 565 11.02 -25.03 2.99
C GLU A 565 11.52 -23.78 2.24
N ASN A 566 10.66 -23.11 1.48
CA ASN A 566 10.95 -21.86 0.76
C ASN A 566 10.05 -20.72 1.23
N GLY A 567 9.62 -20.76 2.49
CA GLY A 567 8.70 -19.79 3.06
C GLY A 567 9.37 -18.50 3.51
N ALA A 568 8.56 -17.62 4.09
CA ALA A 568 8.99 -16.33 4.60
C ALA A 568 10.12 -16.43 5.63
N ALA A 569 10.05 -17.42 6.51
CA ALA A 569 11.10 -17.69 7.50
C ALA A 569 12.46 -18.01 6.88
N ALA A 570 12.48 -18.75 5.75
CA ALA A 570 13.71 -19.09 5.04
C ALA A 570 14.37 -17.84 4.44
N THR A 571 13.57 -16.98 3.81
CA THR A 571 14.05 -15.71 3.24
C THR A 571 14.71 -14.82 4.30
N LEU A 572 14.07 -14.66 5.47
CA LEU A 572 14.64 -13.83 6.53
C LEU A 572 15.82 -14.48 7.23
N PHE A 573 15.83 -15.80 7.37
CA PHE A 573 16.97 -16.52 7.93
C PHE A 573 18.24 -16.31 7.09
N ASP A 574 18.12 -16.44 5.76
CA ASP A 574 19.20 -16.18 4.81
C ASP A 574 19.62 -14.70 4.83
N GLY A 575 18.64 -13.78 4.76
CA GLY A 575 18.89 -12.34 4.82
C GLY A 575 19.63 -11.91 6.09
N VAL A 576 19.19 -12.38 7.26
CA VAL A 576 19.89 -12.08 8.54
C VAL A 576 21.29 -12.66 8.55
N GLY A 577 21.48 -13.88 8.06
CA GLY A 577 22.81 -14.50 7.97
C GLY A 577 23.77 -13.64 7.14
N SER A 578 23.33 -13.22 5.96
CA SER A 578 24.11 -12.36 5.05
C SER A 578 24.45 -10.99 5.68
N LYS A 579 23.48 -10.34 6.37
CA LYS A 579 23.75 -9.07 7.06
C LYS A 579 24.70 -9.23 8.24
N VAL A 580 24.58 -10.29 9.04
CA VAL A 580 25.51 -10.59 10.15
C VAL A 580 26.93 -10.79 9.61
N GLU A 581 27.09 -11.52 8.49
CA GLU A 581 28.40 -11.68 7.84
C GLU A 581 28.97 -10.33 7.38
N ALA A 582 28.16 -9.49 6.74
CA ALA A 582 28.56 -8.15 6.30
C ALA A 582 29.00 -7.26 7.48
N TYR A 583 28.29 -7.30 8.60
CA TYR A 583 28.67 -6.59 9.81
C TYR A 583 29.99 -7.08 10.40
N VAL A 584 30.20 -8.39 10.43
CA VAL A 584 31.46 -8.96 10.93
C VAL A 584 32.64 -8.55 10.02
N HIS A 585 32.43 -8.58 8.70
CA HIS A 585 33.44 -8.13 7.74
C HIS A 585 33.78 -6.65 7.94
N SER A 586 32.76 -5.77 8.04
CA SER A 586 32.94 -4.33 8.30
C SER A 586 33.65 -4.06 9.63
N ALA A 587 33.26 -4.76 10.68
CA ALA A 587 33.89 -4.64 11.99
C ALA A 587 35.36 -5.05 11.99
N ALA A 588 35.72 -6.13 11.28
CA ALA A 588 37.10 -6.59 11.12
C ALA A 588 37.95 -5.55 10.33
N ALA A 589 37.41 -5.02 9.21
CA ALA A 589 38.04 -3.98 8.42
C ALA A 589 38.26 -2.70 9.25
N SER A 590 37.24 -2.24 9.97
CA SER A 590 37.30 -1.09 10.87
C SER A 590 38.33 -1.29 12.00
N THR A 591 38.51 -2.52 12.47
CA THR A 591 39.54 -2.88 13.45
C THR A 591 40.93 -2.73 12.84
N ALA A 592 41.13 -3.15 11.59
CA ALA A 592 42.37 -2.96 10.84
C ALA A 592 42.71 -1.47 10.65
N ASP A 593 41.71 -0.65 10.32
CA ASP A 593 41.80 0.81 10.09
C ASP A 593 41.81 1.63 11.38
N ARG A 594 41.62 0.97 12.53
CA ARG A 594 41.59 1.56 13.87
C ARG A 594 40.42 2.48 14.15
N ASP A 595 39.24 2.19 13.60
CA ASP A 595 37.98 2.83 13.95
C ASP A 595 37.12 1.97 14.86
N PRO A 596 37.35 1.99 16.20
CA PRO A 596 36.62 1.13 17.12
C PRO A 596 35.14 1.49 17.27
N THR A 597 34.75 2.70 16.91
CA THR A 597 33.32 3.14 17.07
C THR A 597 32.44 2.46 16.08
N LEU A 598 32.84 2.45 14.81
CA LEU A 598 32.10 1.78 13.75
C LEU A 598 32.08 0.26 13.99
N ALA A 599 33.22 -0.34 14.29
CA ALA A 599 33.29 -1.78 14.58
C ALA A 599 32.33 -2.22 15.71
N HIS A 600 32.21 -1.43 16.79
CA HIS A 600 31.25 -1.74 17.86
C HIS A 600 29.79 -1.55 17.44
N ALA A 601 29.48 -0.55 16.59
CA ALA A 601 28.13 -0.35 16.05
C ALA A 601 27.70 -1.56 15.21
N ASP A 602 28.60 -2.04 14.33
CA ASP A 602 28.37 -3.20 13.49
C ASP A 602 28.10 -4.48 14.31
N MET A 603 28.96 -4.76 15.30
CA MET A 603 28.79 -5.95 16.14
C MET A 603 27.55 -5.87 17.03
N LYS A 604 27.13 -4.67 17.43
CA LYS A 604 25.88 -4.44 18.14
C LYS A 604 24.67 -4.72 17.25
N ALA A 605 24.68 -4.23 16.01
CA ALA A 605 23.62 -4.48 15.02
C ALA A 605 23.51 -5.98 14.68
N ALA A 606 24.64 -6.66 14.45
CA ALA A 606 24.67 -8.10 14.24
C ALA A 606 24.02 -8.87 15.41
N GLY A 607 24.36 -8.52 16.65
CA GLY A 607 23.78 -9.16 17.84
C GLY A 607 22.29 -8.89 17.99
N ARG A 608 21.81 -7.68 17.66
CA ARG A 608 20.38 -7.31 17.68
C ARG A 608 19.59 -8.08 16.65
N LEU A 609 20.09 -8.13 15.42
CA LEU A 609 19.42 -8.79 14.32
C LEU A 609 19.30 -10.30 14.54
N GLN A 610 20.40 -10.94 15.00
CA GLN A 610 20.39 -12.35 15.35
C GLN A 610 19.42 -12.65 16.51
N ALA A 611 19.40 -11.80 17.54
CA ALA A 611 18.46 -11.96 18.65
C ALA A 611 17.01 -11.83 18.21
N ALA A 612 16.70 -10.86 17.34
CA ALA A 612 15.34 -10.68 16.80
C ALA A 612 14.87 -11.91 16.03
N LEU A 613 15.73 -12.48 15.17
CA LEU A 613 15.43 -13.68 14.40
C LEU A 613 15.14 -14.89 15.32
N ASP A 614 16.04 -15.18 16.25
CA ASP A 614 15.93 -16.35 17.12
C ASP A 614 14.73 -16.25 18.06
N LEU A 615 14.52 -15.09 18.65
CA LEU A 615 13.40 -14.86 19.57
C LEU A 615 12.07 -14.77 18.84
N GLY A 616 12.03 -14.22 17.61
CA GLY A 616 10.83 -14.24 16.77
C GLY A 616 10.36 -15.66 16.48
N SER A 617 11.30 -16.56 16.14
CA SER A 617 10.99 -17.99 15.97
C SER A 617 10.42 -18.63 17.25
N PHE A 618 10.93 -18.24 18.41
CA PHE A 618 10.40 -18.71 19.69
C PHE A 618 9.00 -18.16 19.99
N ASP A 619 8.77 -16.89 19.72
CA ASP A 619 7.49 -16.22 19.99
C ASP A 619 6.35 -16.84 19.18
N GLU A 620 6.57 -17.10 17.89
CA GLU A 620 5.58 -17.79 17.05
C GLU A 620 5.30 -19.20 17.60
N ALA A 621 6.33 -19.97 17.89
CA ALA A 621 6.16 -21.32 18.41
C ALA A 621 5.45 -21.32 19.79
N TYR A 622 5.72 -20.33 20.63
CA TYR A 622 5.07 -20.17 21.93
C TYR A 622 3.59 -19.78 21.80
N ASP A 623 3.27 -18.85 20.89
CA ASP A 623 1.91 -18.43 20.62
C ASP A 623 1.05 -19.64 20.19
N ARG A 624 1.51 -20.37 19.19
CA ARG A 624 0.82 -21.51 18.60
C ARG A 624 0.67 -22.68 19.57
N LEU A 625 1.66 -22.98 20.38
CA LEU A 625 1.69 -24.16 21.26
C LEU A 625 1.19 -23.86 22.67
N SER A 626 1.15 -22.59 23.08
CA SER A 626 0.85 -22.16 24.46
C SER A 626 1.66 -22.89 25.53
N ASN A 627 2.86 -23.42 25.16
CA ASN A 627 3.74 -24.20 26.00
C ASN A 627 5.21 -23.89 25.70
N ALA A 628 5.84 -23.15 26.61
CA ALA A 628 7.20 -22.67 26.42
C ALA A 628 8.24 -23.80 26.20
N GLN A 629 8.07 -24.96 26.79
CA GLN A 629 8.99 -26.09 26.62
C GLN A 629 8.88 -26.69 25.22
N GLN A 630 7.65 -26.87 24.71
CA GLN A 630 7.43 -27.33 23.35
C GLN A 630 7.88 -26.28 22.34
N ALA A 631 7.65 -24.98 22.62
CA ALA A 631 8.07 -23.88 21.76
C ALA A 631 9.59 -23.83 21.59
N VAL A 632 10.39 -24.07 22.66
CA VAL A 632 11.85 -24.15 22.57
C VAL A 632 12.30 -25.27 21.63
N HIS A 633 11.69 -26.46 21.75
CA HIS A 633 12.02 -27.59 20.88
C HIS A 633 11.61 -27.35 19.42
N GLU A 634 10.43 -26.79 19.20
CA GLU A 634 9.92 -26.52 17.88
C GLU A 634 10.70 -25.40 17.15
N SER A 635 10.97 -24.29 17.84
CA SER A 635 11.77 -23.20 17.25
C SER A 635 13.19 -23.66 16.90
N TYR A 636 13.79 -24.52 17.72
CA TYR A 636 15.06 -25.14 17.38
C TYR A 636 14.94 -26.05 16.14
N ALA A 637 13.91 -26.89 16.08
CA ALA A 637 13.72 -27.82 14.96
C ALA A 637 13.50 -27.08 13.64
N ARG A 638 12.73 -25.98 13.65
CA ARG A 638 12.49 -25.13 12.48
C ARG A 638 13.76 -24.46 11.99
N ARG A 639 14.52 -23.81 12.87
CA ARG A 639 15.80 -23.20 12.51
C ARG A 639 16.79 -24.24 11.99
N ALA A 640 16.76 -25.44 12.55
CA ALA A 640 17.56 -26.56 12.09
C ALA A 640 17.18 -27.01 10.67
N MET A 641 15.90 -27.00 10.33
CA MET A 641 15.39 -27.27 8.99
C MET A 641 15.80 -26.16 8.01
N LEU A 642 15.61 -24.90 8.39
CA LEU A 642 16.00 -23.74 7.57
C LEU A 642 17.50 -23.73 7.31
N PHE A 643 18.31 -24.02 8.31
CA PHE A 643 19.76 -24.15 8.17
C PHE A 643 20.12 -25.23 7.13
N ASP A 644 19.46 -26.40 7.18
CA ASP A 644 19.70 -27.49 6.22
C ASP A 644 19.28 -27.07 4.79
N THR A 645 18.18 -26.32 4.65
CA THR A 645 17.67 -25.84 3.37
C THR A 645 18.61 -24.82 2.75
N VAL A 646 19.00 -23.80 3.49
CA VAL A 646 19.91 -22.74 3.04
C VAL A 646 21.28 -23.30 2.70
N ALA A 647 21.82 -24.18 3.54
CA ALA A 647 23.08 -24.85 3.27
C ALA A 647 23.02 -25.80 2.03
N GLY A 648 21.87 -26.39 1.76
CA GLY A 648 21.63 -27.24 0.59
C GLY A 648 21.52 -26.48 -0.73
N LEU A 649 21.11 -25.20 -0.69
CA LEU A 649 20.98 -24.34 -1.88
C LEU A 649 22.29 -23.67 -2.32
N GLY A 650 23.40 -23.89 -1.60
CA GLY A 650 24.72 -23.34 -1.94
C GLY A 650 24.88 -21.88 -1.54
N SER A 651 23.98 -21.34 -0.70
CA SER A 651 24.20 -20.07 -0.03
C SER A 651 25.43 -20.17 0.88
N GLU A 652 26.13 -19.06 1.06
CA GLU A 652 27.41 -18.97 1.76
C GLU A 652 27.27 -19.22 3.27
N VAL A 653 26.92 -20.45 3.65
CA VAL A 653 27.00 -20.84 5.06
C VAL A 653 28.47 -20.93 5.43
N PRO A 654 28.95 -20.15 6.42
CA PRO A 654 30.34 -20.22 6.86
C PRO A 654 30.74 -21.64 7.20
N GLY A 655 31.73 -22.18 6.48
CA GLY A 655 32.20 -23.55 6.67
C GLY A 655 32.04 -24.51 5.49
N GLY A 656 31.63 -24.02 4.31
CA GLY A 656 31.50 -24.71 3.01
C GLY A 656 31.59 -26.20 2.95
N ALA A 657 30.67 -26.83 2.25
CA ALA A 657 30.51 -28.26 1.94
C ALA A 657 29.88 -29.13 3.05
N ALA A 658 28.87 -29.89 2.60
CA ALA A 658 28.13 -30.95 3.31
C ALA A 658 27.92 -30.70 4.80
N VAL A 659 26.77 -30.15 5.13
CA VAL A 659 26.31 -29.88 6.51
C VAL A 659 26.55 -31.08 7.41
N SER A 660 27.62 -31.02 8.23
CA SER A 660 27.80 -32.04 9.25
C SER A 660 26.86 -31.72 10.43
N PRO A 661 26.38 -32.76 11.15
CA PRO A 661 25.61 -32.53 12.39
C PRO A 661 26.33 -31.59 13.38
N THR A 662 27.65 -31.57 13.38
CA THR A 662 28.49 -30.73 14.22
C THR A 662 28.44 -29.25 13.80
N LEU A 663 28.41 -28.94 12.52
CA LEU A 663 28.23 -27.59 12.01
C LEU A 663 26.84 -27.06 12.41
N LYS A 664 25.83 -27.89 12.27
CA LYS A 664 24.47 -27.54 12.67
C LYS A 664 24.36 -27.23 14.17
N GLU A 665 24.94 -28.11 15.03
CA GLU A 665 25.00 -27.83 16.48
C GLU A 665 25.86 -26.62 16.81
N LEU A 666 26.86 -26.33 16.01
CA LEU A 666 27.68 -25.14 16.15
C LEU A 666 26.91 -23.85 15.91
N PHE A 667 26.14 -23.79 14.84
CA PHE A 667 25.37 -22.62 14.45
C PHE A 667 24.08 -22.45 15.25
N LEU A 668 23.40 -23.54 15.59
CA LEU A 668 22.11 -23.52 16.27
C LEU A 668 22.20 -23.80 17.77
N GLY A 669 23.39 -24.12 18.28
CA GLY A 669 23.57 -24.65 19.62
C GLY A 669 23.14 -26.12 19.74
N PRO A 670 23.36 -26.77 20.88
CA PRO A 670 22.93 -28.13 21.13
C PRO A 670 21.38 -28.21 21.14
N PRO A 671 20.79 -29.31 20.64
CA PRO A 671 19.35 -29.51 20.74
C PRO A 671 18.88 -29.39 22.20
N PRO A 672 17.71 -28.79 22.45
CA PRO A 672 17.19 -28.62 23.80
C PRO A 672 17.11 -29.97 24.55
N ALA A 673 17.62 -30.06 25.77
CA ALA A 673 17.55 -31.28 26.56
C ALA A 673 16.12 -31.56 27.01
N GLY A 674 15.68 -32.82 26.90
CA GLY A 674 14.28 -33.26 27.00
C GLY A 674 13.51 -32.95 28.31
N ASP A 675 14.21 -32.51 29.41
CA ASP A 675 13.58 -32.25 30.71
C ASP A 675 14.09 -30.94 31.36
N ALA A 676 14.56 -29.98 30.59
CA ALA A 676 15.03 -28.72 31.13
C ALA A 676 13.89 -27.94 31.85
N ILE A 677 14.09 -27.73 33.15
CA ILE A 677 13.10 -27.21 34.10
C ILE A 677 12.81 -25.70 33.92
N THR A 678 13.54 -25.02 33.03
CA THR A 678 13.33 -23.59 32.75
C THR A 678 12.93 -23.37 31.29
N PRO A 679 11.67 -23.01 31.02
CA PRO A 679 11.23 -22.69 29.69
C PRO A 679 11.63 -21.26 29.32
N THR A 680 12.93 -21.05 29.14
CA THR A 680 13.49 -19.82 28.61
C THR A 680 14.13 -20.14 27.27
N ALA A 681 13.88 -19.34 26.24
CA ALA A 681 14.68 -19.39 25.04
C ALA A 681 16.16 -19.29 25.48
N THR A 682 16.99 -20.23 25.08
CA THR A 682 18.41 -20.23 25.47
C THR A 682 19.22 -19.60 24.35
N PRO A 683 20.09 -18.62 24.66
CA PRO A 683 20.96 -18.04 23.64
C PRO A 683 21.85 -19.14 23.05
N GLN A 684 22.09 -19.01 21.76
CA GLN A 684 22.95 -19.94 21.02
C GLN A 684 24.44 -19.65 21.27
N SER A 685 25.30 -20.43 20.66
CA SER A 685 26.72 -20.20 20.73
C SER A 685 27.12 -18.97 19.91
N SER A 686 28.04 -18.14 20.44
CA SER A 686 28.69 -17.06 19.67
C SER A 686 29.78 -17.59 18.72
N LEU A 687 30.03 -18.89 18.70
CA LEU A 687 31.15 -19.49 17.97
C LEU A 687 31.05 -19.29 16.45
N PRO A 688 29.85 -19.31 15.79
CA PRO A 688 29.77 -18.99 14.38
C PRO A 688 30.31 -17.61 14.04
N VAL A 689 29.90 -16.59 14.79
CA VAL A 689 30.37 -15.23 14.61
C VAL A 689 31.86 -15.08 14.99
N GLN A 690 32.33 -15.83 15.96
CA GLN A 690 33.76 -15.90 16.27
C GLN A 690 34.58 -16.50 15.12
N ILE A 691 34.07 -17.52 14.43
CA ILE A 691 34.70 -18.10 13.24
C ILE A 691 34.76 -17.11 12.11
N MET A 692 33.62 -16.46 11.78
CA MET A 692 33.55 -15.41 10.75
C MET A 692 34.56 -14.29 11.03
N MET A 693 34.59 -13.80 12.28
CA MET A 693 35.54 -12.77 12.68
C MET A 693 37.01 -13.28 12.58
N ALA A 694 37.27 -14.53 12.91
CA ALA A 694 38.63 -15.11 12.79
C ALA A 694 39.04 -15.22 11.32
N GLU A 695 38.16 -15.63 10.44
CA GLU A 695 38.39 -15.68 8.98
C GLU A 695 38.76 -14.30 8.45
N GLU A 696 37.99 -13.26 8.82
CA GLU A 696 38.28 -11.89 8.41
C GLU A 696 39.60 -11.36 9.00
N LEU A 697 39.90 -11.64 10.24
CA LEU A 697 41.20 -11.26 10.84
C LEU A 697 42.37 -11.98 10.15
N LEU A 698 42.19 -13.21 9.66
CA LEU A 698 43.17 -13.91 8.85
C LEU A 698 43.35 -13.27 7.48
N ASN A 699 42.27 -12.83 6.84
CA ASN A 699 42.29 -12.12 5.56
C ASN A 699 43.04 -10.79 5.64
N HIS A 700 42.91 -10.09 6.76
CA HIS A 700 43.65 -8.85 7.08
C HIS A 700 45.04 -9.07 7.68
N GLU A 701 45.51 -10.30 7.78
CA GLU A 701 46.80 -10.69 8.37
C GLU A 701 47.01 -10.18 9.83
N LEU A 702 45.92 -10.06 10.59
CA LEU A 702 45.94 -9.56 11.97
C LEU A 702 46.15 -10.71 12.98
N GLY A 703 46.77 -10.39 14.13
CA GLY A 703 46.98 -11.30 15.22
C GLY A 703 48.37 -11.95 15.27
N ASN A 704 48.54 -12.92 16.19
CA ASN A 704 49.79 -13.66 16.40
C ASN A 704 50.11 -14.57 15.20
N THR A 705 51.34 -14.51 14.68
CA THR A 705 51.77 -15.28 13.48
C THR A 705 51.61 -16.79 13.66
N GLU A 706 51.91 -17.34 14.83
CA GLU A 706 51.84 -18.77 15.11
C GLU A 706 50.37 -19.26 15.07
N ILE A 707 49.48 -18.52 15.69
CA ILE A 707 48.04 -18.83 15.69
C ILE A 707 47.45 -18.68 14.27
N ARG A 708 47.82 -17.61 13.54
CA ARG A 708 47.39 -17.41 12.15
C ARG A 708 47.81 -18.58 11.25
N GLU A 709 49.10 -18.96 11.28
CA GLU A 709 49.61 -20.08 10.50
C GLU A 709 48.89 -21.38 10.85
N TRP A 710 48.58 -21.58 12.15
CA TRP A 710 47.84 -22.75 12.60
C TRP A 710 46.40 -22.80 12.08
N LEU A 711 45.69 -21.66 12.09
CA LEU A 711 44.34 -21.53 11.54
C LEU A 711 44.33 -21.56 9.99
N GLN A 712 45.28 -20.89 9.33
CA GLN A 712 45.42 -20.90 7.86
C GLN A 712 45.60 -22.32 7.29
N GLN A 713 46.23 -23.24 8.00
CA GLN A 713 46.35 -24.65 7.62
C GLN A 713 44.99 -25.40 7.62
N ARG A 714 43.96 -24.77 8.19
CA ARG A 714 42.61 -25.32 8.35
C ARG A 714 41.59 -24.59 7.48
N LEU A 715 42.04 -23.67 6.63
CA LEU A 715 41.17 -23.10 5.60
C LEU A 715 40.89 -24.14 4.52
N GLY A 716 39.62 -24.25 4.14
CA GLY A 716 39.20 -25.05 2.96
C GLY A 716 39.55 -24.36 1.64
N GLU A 717 39.27 -25.03 0.53
CA GLU A 717 39.44 -24.47 -0.81
C GLU A 717 38.57 -23.21 -1.04
N ASP A 718 37.51 -23.08 -0.27
CA ASP A 718 36.54 -21.96 -0.23
C ASP A 718 37.01 -20.79 0.64
N GLY A 719 38.16 -20.89 1.27
CA GLY A 719 38.69 -19.86 2.19
C GLY A 719 38.04 -19.86 3.58
N ARG A 720 37.16 -20.80 3.88
CA ARG A 720 36.47 -20.93 5.16
C ARG A 720 37.23 -21.86 6.12
N LEU A 721 37.18 -21.57 7.42
CA LEU A 721 37.78 -22.41 8.46
C LEU A 721 37.02 -23.73 8.59
N GLN A 722 37.76 -24.86 8.47
CA GLN A 722 37.19 -26.19 8.63
C GLN A 722 37.08 -26.55 10.11
N VAL A 723 35.86 -26.58 10.62
CA VAL A 723 35.57 -26.89 12.04
C VAL A 723 35.70 -28.39 12.27
N PRO A 724 36.56 -28.86 13.21
CA PRO A 724 36.66 -30.27 13.53
C PRO A 724 35.36 -30.82 14.13
N ASP A 725 35.01 -32.07 13.79
CA ASP A 725 33.87 -32.76 14.38
C ASP A 725 34.08 -33.08 15.83
N PHE A 726 33.30 -32.51 16.73
CA PHE A 726 33.40 -32.72 18.19
C PHE A 726 33.19 -34.20 18.58
N THR A 727 32.28 -34.90 17.91
CA THR A 727 31.96 -36.29 18.21
C THR A 727 33.07 -37.26 17.76
N ALA A 728 33.80 -36.88 16.70
CA ALA A 728 34.92 -37.67 16.17
C ALA A 728 36.27 -37.35 16.88
N GLY A 729 36.41 -36.13 17.43
CA GLY A 729 37.66 -35.69 18.05
C GLY A 729 37.48 -34.47 18.97
N PRO A 730 36.96 -34.61 20.20
CA PRO A 730 36.74 -33.51 21.11
C PRO A 730 37.98 -32.69 21.42
N ASP A 731 39.16 -33.29 21.47
CA ASP A 731 40.43 -32.56 21.69
C ASP A 731 40.73 -31.64 20.48
N ALA A 732 40.55 -32.10 19.25
CA ALA A 732 40.79 -31.31 18.06
C ALA A 732 39.79 -30.14 17.95
N TYR A 733 38.55 -30.34 18.35
CA TYR A 733 37.53 -29.30 18.44
C TYR A 733 37.87 -28.25 19.49
N ASN A 734 38.28 -28.67 20.69
CA ASN A 734 38.68 -27.76 21.74
C ASN A 734 39.92 -26.97 21.34
N ASP A 735 40.96 -27.64 20.80
CA ASP A 735 42.15 -26.96 20.27
C ASP A 735 41.79 -25.91 19.20
N PHE A 736 40.79 -26.22 18.30
CA PHE A 736 40.33 -25.29 17.29
C PHE A 736 39.64 -24.06 17.91
N THR A 737 38.68 -24.26 18.81
CA THR A 737 37.97 -23.17 19.46
C THR A 737 38.89 -22.32 20.36
N ASP A 738 39.86 -22.93 21.00
CA ASP A 738 40.84 -22.21 21.83
C ASP A 738 41.79 -21.35 20.97
N ASN A 739 42.18 -21.79 19.78
CA ASN A 739 42.99 -21.00 18.86
C ASN A 739 42.16 -19.86 18.22
N VAL A 740 40.90 -20.09 17.87
CA VAL A 740 40.00 -19.03 17.40
C VAL A 740 39.90 -17.92 18.47
N ARG A 741 39.59 -18.27 19.70
CA ARG A 741 39.52 -17.30 20.82
C ARG A 741 40.86 -16.64 21.10
N SER A 742 41.95 -17.39 21.06
CA SER A 742 43.30 -16.85 21.31
C SER A 742 43.71 -15.82 20.26
N LEU A 743 43.22 -15.94 18.99
CA LEU A 743 43.48 -14.96 17.95
C LEU A 743 42.99 -13.57 18.36
N PHE A 744 41.83 -13.46 18.97
CA PHE A 744 41.23 -12.19 19.40
C PHE A 744 42.09 -11.50 20.48
N GLY A 745 42.63 -12.23 21.44
CA GLY A 745 43.49 -11.67 22.46
C GLY A 745 44.76 -11.00 21.93
N PHE A 746 45.19 -11.30 20.71
CA PHE A 746 46.33 -10.68 20.04
C PHE A 746 45.95 -9.55 19.06
N VAL A 747 44.65 -9.32 18.82
CA VAL A 747 44.15 -8.22 18.00
C VAL A 747 43.48 -7.21 18.90
N ARG A 748 44.01 -5.99 18.91
CA ARG A 748 43.52 -4.95 19.82
C ARG A 748 42.05 -4.63 19.55
N GLY A 749 41.18 -4.89 20.50
CA GLY A 749 39.76 -4.60 20.44
C GLY A 749 38.87 -5.76 19.98
N ALA A 750 39.42 -6.82 19.36
CA ALA A 750 38.62 -7.94 18.87
C ALA A 750 37.83 -8.66 19.98
N ASP A 751 38.45 -8.86 21.15
CA ASP A 751 37.73 -9.43 22.29
C ASP A 751 36.52 -8.58 22.71
N SER A 752 36.67 -7.25 22.74
CA SER A 752 35.57 -6.37 23.15
C SER A 752 34.47 -6.27 22.09
N LEU A 753 34.79 -6.49 20.82
CA LEU A 753 33.78 -6.61 19.75
C LEU A 753 32.93 -7.87 19.92
N MET A 754 33.57 -9.00 20.21
CA MET A 754 32.86 -10.25 20.48
C MET A 754 32.02 -10.16 21.75
N GLU A 755 32.51 -9.46 22.78
CA GLU A 755 31.75 -9.16 24.00
C GLU A 755 30.51 -8.29 23.66
N THR A 756 30.68 -7.23 22.85
CA THR A 756 29.56 -6.36 22.39
C THR A 756 28.49 -7.16 21.67
N TYR A 757 28.87 -7.99 20.70
CA TYR A 757 27.93 -8.87 20.02
C TYR A 757 27.17 -9.75 21.02
N TRP A 758 27.90 -10.46 21.89
CA TRP A 758 27.35 -11.43 22.83
C TRP A 758 26.43 -10.78 23.88
N GLU A 759 26.82 -9.65 24.44
CA GLU A 759 25.99 -8.90 25.39
C GLU A 759 24.70 -8.40 24.74
N THR A 760 24.79 -7.92 23.51
CA THR A 760 23.63 -7.44 22.77
C THR A 760 22.69 -8.59 22.38
N TYR A 761 23.25 -9.67 21.88
CA TYR A 761 22.50 -10.88 21.52
C TYR A 761 21.79 -11.48 22.73
N THR A 762 22.51 -11.70 23.84
CA THR A 762 21.94 -12.30 25.06
C THR A 762 21.03 -11.33 25.81
N GLY A 763 21.26 -10.04 25.70
CA GLY A 763 20.37 -9.00 26.27
C GLY A 763 18.93 -9.13 25.81
N GLY A 764 18.71 -9.49 24.55
CA GLY A 764 17.38 -9.80 24.02
C GLY A 764 16.69 -10.95 24.74
N TYR A 765 17.44 -11.99 25.11
CA TYR A 765 16.90 -13.18 25.80
C TYR A 765 16.48 -12.91 27.24
N HIS A 766 17.17 -12.03 27.95
CA HIS A 766 16.82 -11.70 29.34
C HIS A 766 15.49 -10.98 29.48
N GLN A 767 15.03 -10.31 28.41
CA GLN A 767 13.71 -9.64 28.36
C GLN A 767 12.61 -10.54 27.78
N ALA A 768 12.97 -11.66 27.17
CA ALA A 768 12.06 -12.60 26.55
C ALA A 768 11.41 -13.60 27.52
N ASP A 769 11.66 -13.53 28.84
CA ASP A 769 11.02 -14.42 29.81
C ASP A 769 9.52 -14.06 29.92
N PRO A 770 8.61 -14.91 29.41
CA PRO A 770 7.16 -14.66 29.47
C PRO A 770 6.61 -14.57 30.91
N ARG A 771 7.44 -14.86 31.93
CA ARG A 771 7.08 -14.72 33.34
C ARG A 771 7.35 -13.34 33.91
N ILE A 772 8.10 -12.46 33.24
CA ILE A 772 8.43 -11.10 33.73
C ILE A 772 7.21 -10.16 33.68
N GLY A 773 6.18 -10.47 32.88
CA GLY A 773 4.90 -9.72 32.83
C GLY A 773 3.79 -10.27 33.71
N GLN A 774 3.96 -11.45 34.31
CA GLN A 774 2.98 -12.08 35.23
C GLN A 774 3.55 -12.04 36.66
N SER A 775 3.35 -10.91 37.33
CA SER A 775 3.48 -10.93 38.81
C SER A 775 2.41 -11.82 39.39
N PRO A 776 2.70 -12.63 40.46
CA PRO A 776 1.80 -13.58 41.08
C PRO A 776 0.54 -12.93 41.64
#